data_20a9029db69fc1ebc431bce20795931e
#
_entry.id   20a9029db69fc1ebc431bce20795931e
#
_cell.length_a   1.000
_cell.length_b   1.000
_cell.length_c   1.000
_cell.angle_alpha   90.00
_cell.angle_beta   90.00
_cell.angle_gamma   90.00
#
_symmetry.space_group_name_H-M   'P 1'
#
loop_
_entity.id
_entity.type
_entity.pdbx_description
1 polymer ?
#
loop_
_entity_poly.entity_id
_entity_poly.type
_entity_poly.pdbx_seq_one_letter_code
_entity_poly.pdbx_strand_id
1 'polypeptide(L)'
;MKVRHLHRRSLALLGVVALSLPGAAAGAVTPETSGVISAPETISAGNLTATVSNAFPQVLGYTFAGNKVGGRTQVLDSVLIDNQAYTVKSVQAVKESNTKVAYTVDFNDTDVTMKAEIEVKEITSKAQGTTGAKRPTLTFRITELTGGAHTVEIPGHGLVSVSAKDGGAYAAGITLVSRGASAKNKYAGVADTIESLSESTPVSDADAPSTYLMVNTSKVAVGMETNATYDRPTGWEADDGSRWKRRVVDQDGSKTLLASNGQWTYRSAAATDAVGDEERPYTTLVFTGDANSSGTVNWQDAAVAYADITPWVAGAADNHKWVVTHIPFDFGSAATHPFLQVADDVKRVNLATDGLGQRVMLKGYASEGHDSGHMDYAGNINTRAGGDKDFATLFNTTANSNAIYGVHVNTTEAYPEANSFGSLPFTGGRGWNWLNQSYYVDQRADLGSGAVIKRFQDLRNQFPLATYPNFRWIYIDVYYGSGWQAERLGRELNKMGWEMGSEWADRFERYSTWSHWSNDENYGGATNKGLNSDVIRFVDNSNKDNWNPNVVLGYPQIVEFEGWTGHQDQGAFYRNIWANNLPVKFLQNSRIMRQESAKGENGKTVYTYTFANGTVASGATAVTNQTPATQVAGAIKADMSASRQFVYDGATVLKGDSYLLPWIDNGAKGGAPRLYYYN
;
A
#
# COMPACT_ATOMS: atom_id res chain seq x y z
N MET A 1 -12.98 -24.96 33.14
CA MET A 1 -12.81 -23.84 34.08
C MET A 1 -13.20 -22.58 33.33
N LYS A 2 -14.34 -21.96 33.64
CA LYS A 2 -14.89 -20.84 32.90
C LYS A 2 -14.10 -19.58 33.26
N VAL A 3 -13.34 -19.04 32.36
CA VAL A 3 -12.71 -17.73 32.50
C VAL A 3 -13.73 -16.69 32.05
N ARG A 4 -14.23 -15.90 32.98
CA ARG A 4 -15.08 -14.73 32.71
C ARG A 4 -14.21 -13.59 32.20
N HIS A 5 -14.51 -13.08 31.02
CA HIS A 5 -13.97 -11.81 30.55
C HIS A 5 -14.50 -10.66 31.41
N LEU A 6 -13.63 -10.05 32.19
CA LEU A 6 -13.88 -8.77 32.82
C LEU A 6 -13.32 -7.65 31.94
N HIS A 7 -14.20 -6.97 31.25
CA HIS A 7 -13.88 -5.67 30.67
C HIS A 7 -13.74 -4.65 31.80
N ARG A 8 -12.52 -4.26 32.14
CA ARG A 8 -12.28 -3.03 32.87
C ARG A 8 -11.77 -1.97 31.90
N ARG A 9 -12.63 -0.99 31.62
CA ARG A 9 -12.24 0.28 31.04
C ARG A 9 -11.44 1.02 32.11
N SER A 10 -10.15 1.17 31.92
CA SER A 10 -9.34 2.14 32.69
C SER A 10 -9.17 3.37 31.80
N LEU A 11 -9.90 4.45 32.13
CA LEU A 11 -9.56 5.78 31.69
C LEU A 11 -8.27 6.20 32.42
N ALA A 12 -7.17 6.23 31.72
CA ALA A 12 -6.00 6.98 32.16
C ALA A 12 -6.18 8.44 31.70
N LEU A 13 -6.52 9.32 32.62
CA LEU A 13 -6.41 10.76 32.44
C LEU A 13 -4.92 11.11 32.45
N LEU A 14 -4.32 11.23 31.28
CA LEU A 14 -3.05 11.94 31.12
C LEU A 14 -3.41 13.42 30.91
N GLY A 15 -3.08 14.23 31.91
CA GLY A 15 -3.12 15.67 31.82
C GLY A 15 -2.14 16.15 30.76
N VAL A 16 -2.63 16.44 29.57
CA VAL A 16 -1.89 17.16 28.55
C VAL A 16 -1.91 18.64 28.97
N VAL A 17 -0.77 19.14 29.37
CA VAL A 17 -0.53 20.59 29.36
C VAL A 17 -0.58 21.01 27.89
N ALA A 18 -1.67 21.59 27.48
CA ALA A 18 -1.80 22.24 26.20
C ALA A 18 -0.91 23.49 26.20
N LEU A 19 0.31 23.34 25.71
CA LEU A 19 0.99 24.48 25.12
C LEU A 19 0.21 24.80 23.83
N SER A 20 -0.63 25.82 23.91
CA SER A 20 -1.21 26.45 22.76
C SER A 20 -0.08 27.11 21.95
N LEU A 21 0.50 26.36 21.02
CA LEU A 21 1.17 26.97 19.89
C LEU A 21 0.07 27.69 19.08
N PRO A 22 0.26 28.96 18.70
CA PRO A 22 -0.65 29.62 17.81
C PRO A 22 -0.76 28.73 16.56
N GLY A 23 -1.98 28.31 16.25
CA GLY A 23 -2.24 27.60 15.00
C GLY A 23 -1.67 28.46 13.88
N ALA A 24 -0.67 27.93 13.17
CA ALA A 24 -0.33 28.47 11.87
C ALA A 24 -1.63 28.35 11.08
N ALA A 25 -2.28 29.48 10.85
CA ALA A 25 -3.35 29.60 9.89
C ALA A 25 -2.84 28.90 8.63
N ALA A 26 -3.62 27.95 8.10
CA ALA A 26 -3.38 27.39 6.79
C ALA A 26 -3.10 28.60 5.90
N GLY A 27 -1.84 28.73 5.44
CA GLY A 27 -1.39 29.93 4.77
C GLY A 27 -2.38 30.25 3.66
N ALA A 28 -2.94 31.44 3.72
CA ALA A 28 -3.75 31.97 2.64
C ALA A 28 -2.92 31.78 1.38
N VAL A 29 -3.46 31.03 0.42
CA VAL A 29 -2.87 30.92 -0.93
C VAL A 29 -2.66 32.34 -1.39
N THR A 30 -1.40 32.76 -1.52
CA THR A 30 -1.03 34.07 -2.03
C THR A 30 -1.73 34.27 -3.37
N PRO A 31 -2.33 35.44 -3.63
CA PRO A 31 -2.96 35.70 -4.91
C PRO A 31 -1.95 35.45 -6.03
N GLU A 32 -2.34 34.62 -6.97
CA GLU A 32 -1.53 34.23 -8.11
C GLU A 32 -1.12 35.48 -8.93
N THR A 33 0.16 35.74 -8.97
CA THR A 33 0.67 36.80 -9.85
C THR A 33 0.64 36.29 -11.30
N SER A 34 -0.08 37.01 -12.17
CA SER A 34 -0.08 36.76 -13.61
C SER A 34 1.25 37.18 -14.22
N GLY A 35 2.25 36.32 -14.19
CA GLY A 35 3.53 36.51 -14.86
C GLY A 35 3.45 36.02 -16.31
N VAL A 36 3.96 36.82 -17.25
CA VAL A 36 4.11 36.42 -18.65
C VAL A 36 5.20 35.35 -18.74
N ILE A 37 4.83 34.13 -19.11
CA ILE A 37 5.78 33.03 -19.35
C ILE A 37 6.51 33.35 -20.66
N SER A 38 7.79 33.66 -20.59
CA SER A 38 8.63 33.92 -21.77
C SER A 38 9.17 32.59 -22.30
N ALA A 39 8.76 32.21 -23.51
CA ALA A 39 9.27 31.08 -24.29
C ALA A 39 9.24 29.70 -23.56
N PRO A 40 8.08 29.08 -23.47
CA PRO A 40 7.99 27.69 -22.95
C PRO A 40 8.75 26.74 -23.87
N GLU A 41 9.35 25.69 -23.27
CA GLU A 41 10.03 24.62 -23.99
C GLU A 41 9.09 23.44 -24.24
N THR A 42 9.31 22.70 -25.33
CA THR A 42 8.63 21.45 -25.61
C THR A 42 9.58 20.28 -25.55
N ILE A 43 9.11 19.21 -24.91
CA ILE A 43 9.80 17.91 -24.83
C ILE A 43 8.84 16.80 -25.26
N SER A 44 9.34 15.76 -25.93
CA SER A 44 8.48 14.73 -26.50
C SER A 44 9.13 13.35 -26.51
N ALA A 45 8.30 12.32 -26.31
CA ALA A 45 8.65 10.92 -26.53
C ALA A 45 7.41 10.12 -26.97
N GLY A 46 7.57 9.31 -28.01
CA GLY A 46 6.46 8.59 -28.61
C GLY A 46 5.37 9.55 -29.10
N ASN A 47 4.15 9.35 -28.64
CA ASN A 47 2.99 10.18 -28.97
C ASN A 47 2.61 11.20 -27.89
N LEU A 48 3.51 11.44 -26.91
CA LEU A 48 3.35 12.43 -25.86
C LEU A 48 4.29 13.63 -26.11
N THR A 49 3.73 14.82 -26.08
CA THR A 49 4.46 16.10 -26.02
C THR A 49 4.02 16.86 -24.78
N ALA A 50 4.97 17.32 -23.99
CA ALA A 50 4.73 18.20 -22.84
C ALA A 50 5.29 19.58 -23.13
N THR A 51 4.53 20.63 -22.79
CA THR A 51 4.99 22.04 -22.80
C THR A 51 5.34 22.42 -21.36
N VAL A 52 6.59 22.77 -21.12
CA VAL A 52 7.12 23.11 -19.79
C VAL A 52 7.50 24.58 -19.72
N SER A 53 7.40 25.14 -18.52
CA SER A 53 7.73 26.54 -18.26
C SER A 53 9.24 26.73 -18.07
N ASN A 54 9.77 27.87 -18.51
CA ASN A 54 11.13 28.32 -18.17
C ASN A 54 11.17 29.09 -16.83
N ALA A 55 10.04 29.54 -16.33
CA ALA A 55 9.95 30.37 -15.13
C ALA A 55 9.87 29.58 -13.83
N PHE A 56 9.47 28.30 -13.91
CA PHE A 56 9.42 27.36 -12.78
C PHE A 56 9.38 25.92 -13.34
N PRO A 57 9.87 24.89 -12.61
CA PRO A 57 9.76 23.50 -13.04
C PRO A 57 8.31 23.00 -12.96
N GLN A 58 7.47 23.47 -13.88
CA GLN A 58 6.05 23.13 -14.03
C GLN A 58 5.69 22.79 -15.47
N VAL A 59 4.62 22.04 -15.65
CA VAL A 59 4.07 21.68 -16.95
C VAL A 59 2.83 22.50 -17.22
N LEU A 60 2.81 23.17 -18.38
CA LEU A 60 1.69 24.00 -18.81
C LEU A 60 0.57 23.21 -19.47
N GLY A 61 0.91 22.07 -20.08
CA GLY A 61 -0.05 21.19 -20.74
C GLY A 61 0.63 20.12 -21.56
N TYR A 62 -0.19 19.21 -22.07
CA TYR A 62 0.22 18.04 -22.83
C TYR A 62 -0.58 17.89 -24.12
N THR A 63 0.02 17.22 -25.08
CA THR A 63 -0.66 16.62 -26.23
C THR A 63 -0.32 15.14 -26.26
N PHE A 64 -1.32 14.27 -26.12
CA PHE A 64 -1.18 12.82 -26.22
C PHE A 64 -2.03 12.31 -27.38
N ALA A 65 -1.39 11.67 -28.36
CA ALA A 65 -2.07 11.15 -29.56
C ALA A 65 -3.03 12.17 -30.19
N GLY A 66 -2.62 13.45 -30.25
CA GLY A 66 -3.40 14.56 -30.79
C GLY A 66 -4.45 15.17 -29.84
N ASN A 67 -4.68 14.59 -28.66
CA ASN A 67 -5.63 15.10 -27.67
C ASN A 67 -4.91 15.91 -26.60
N LYS A 68 -5.54 17.00 -26.15
CA LYS A 68 -4.99 17.87 -25.11
C LYS A 68 -5.32 17.38 -23.71
N VAL A 69 -4.38 17.55 -22.79
CA VAL A 69 -4.55 17.40 -21.33
C VAL A 69 -3.90 18.60 -20.67
N GLY A 70 -4.50 19.14 -19.65
CA GLY A 70 -4.02 20.33 -18.95
C GLY A 70 -2.84 20.05 -18.03
N GLY A 71 -2.12 21.11 -17.72
CA GLY A 71 -1.17 21.25 -16.64
C GLY A 71 -1.52 22.48 -15.81
N ARG A 72 -0.55 23.11 -15.20
CA ARG A 72 -0.71 24.37 -14.47
C ARG A 72 -0.32 25.54 -15.37
N THR A 73 -1.28 26.37 -15.79
CA THR A 73 -1.02 27.48 -16.69
C THR A 73 -0.52 28.74 -15.96
N GLN A 74 -0.87 28.90 -14.68
CA GLN A 74 -0.37 30.00 -13.86
C GLN A 74 1.02 29.67 -13.33
N VAL A 75 1.92 30.67 -13.37
CA VAL A 75 3.30 30.51 -12.89
C VAL A 75 3.29 30.34 -11.38
N LEU A 76 4.03 29.35 -10.92
CA LEU A 76 4.32 29.15 -9.51
C LEU A 76 5.55 29.95 -9.12
N ASP A 77 5.49 30.59 -7.97
CA ASP A 77 6.53 31.50 -7.46
C ASP A 77 7.00 31.17 -6.04
N SER A 78 6.49 30.08 -5.47
CA SER A 78 6.81 29.69 -4.10
C SER A 78 6.78 28.20 -3.87
N VAL A 79 7.53 27.73 -2.86
CA VAL A 79 7.56 26.35 -2.36
C VAL A 79 7.50 26.35 -0.83
N LEU A 80 7.08 25.24 -0.26
CA LEU A 80 7.26 24.99 1.18
C LEU A 80 8.52 24.15 1.37
N ILE A 81 9.47 24.65 2.14
CA ILE A 81 10.66 23.92 2.59
C ILE A 81 10.59 23.86 4.11
N ASP A 82 10.63 22.66 4.66
CA ASP A 82 10.45 22.40 6.09
C ASP A 82 9.18 23.07 6.67
N ASN A 83 8.10 23.05 5.87
CA ASN A 83 6.80 23.68 6.13
C ASN A 83 6.80 25.22 6.18
N GLN A 84 7.89 25.88 5.77
CA GLN A 84 7.97 27.33 5.63
C GLN A 84 7.92 27.72 4.16
N ALA A 85 7.14 28.76 3.82
CA ALA A 85 7.02 29.26 2.45
C ALA A 85 8.23 30.13 2.08
N TYR A 86 8.82 29.84 0.92
CA TYR A 86 9.88 30.64 0.32
C TYR A 86 9.50 31.00 -1.11
N THR A 87 9.71 32.25 -1.46
CA THR A 87 9.46 32.74 -2.82
C THR A 87 10.66 32.52 -3.73
N VAL A 88 10.39 32.27 -5.00
CA VAL A 88 11.43 32.09 -6.03
C VAL A 88 12.21 33.39 -6.22
N LYS A 89 13.54 33.28 -6.16
CA LYS A 89 14.48 34.39 -6.45
C LYS A 89 14.94 34.34 -7.89
N SER A 90 15.34 33.17 -8.36
CA SER A 90 15.81 32.98 -9.73
C SER A 90 15.53 31.55 -10.21
N VAL A 91 15.34 31.39 -11.52
CA VAL A 91 15.23 30.09 -12.17
C VAL A 91 16.16 30.07 -13.38
N GLN A 92 16.98 29.04 -13.45
CA GLN A 92 17.73 28.69 -14.65
C GLN A 92 17.14 27.40 -15.22
N ALA A 93 16.52 27.47 -16.39
CA ALA A 93 16.00 26.30 -17.11
C ALA A 93 16.91 26.00 -18.31
N VAL A 94 17.33 24.74 -18.46
CA VAL A 94 18.21 24.29 -19.54
C VAL A 94 17.58 23.06 -20.22
N LYS A 95 17.30 23.19 -21.50
CA LYS A 95 16.88 22.04 -22.32
C LYS A 95 18.11 21.18 -22.63
N GLU A 96 18.20 20.04 -21.98
CA GLU A 96 19.32 19.12 -22.15
C GLU A 96 19.16 18.21 -23.38
N SER A 97 17.89 17.91 -23.76
CA SER A 97 17.57 17.10 -24.92
C SER A 97 16.14 17.37 -25.42
N ASN A 98 15.73 16.68 -26.47
CA ASN A 98 14.33 16.73 -26.94
C ASN A 98 13.33 16.10 -25.95
N THR A 99 13.83 15.39 -24.92
CA THR A 99 13.00 14.70 -23.92
C THR A 99 13.15 15.26 -22.53
N LYS A 100 14.09 16.24 -22.29
CA LYS A 100 14.43 16.63 -20.91
C LYS A 100 14.78 18.12 -20.79
N VAL A 101 14.25 18.74 -19.73
CA VAL A 101 14.63 20.06 -19.23
C VAL A 101 15.08 19.96 -17.78
N ALA A 102 16.22 20.52 -17.46
CA ALA A 102 16.76 20.64 -16.10
C ALA A 102 16.59 22.07 -15.57
N TYR A 103 16.37 22.19 -14.27
CA TYR A 103 16.12 23.46 -13.58
C TYR A 103 17.04 23.61 -12.38
N THR A 104 17.48 24.84 -12.14
CA THR A 104 18.05 25.29 -10.87
C THR A 104 17.20 26.44 -10.36
N VAL A 105 16.68 26.31 -9.16
CA VAL A 105 15.79 27.31 -8.54
C VAL A 105 16.40 27.75 -7.22
N ASP A 106 16.66 29.06 -7.11
CA ASP A 106 17.09 29.71 -5.88
C ASP A 106 15.90 30.43 -5.26
N PHE A 107 15.89 30.54 -3.96
CA PHE A 107 14.81 31.16 -3.19
C PHE A 107 15.30 32.39 -2.43
N ASN A 108 14.37 33.32 -2.13
CA ASN A 108 14.64 34.47 -1.28
C ASN A 108 14.75 34.03 0.19
N ASP A 109 15.55 34.75 0.96
CA ASP A 109 15.68 34.63 2.42
C ASP A 109 16.15 33.24 2.92
N THR A 110 16.84 32.49 2.04
CA THR A 110 17.42 31.18 2.36
C THR A 110 18.63 30.89 1.48
N ASP A 111 19.49 29.98 1.89
CA ASP A 111 20.60 29.41 1.13
C ASP A 111 20.22 28.08 0.42
N VAL A 112 18.96 27.70 0.49
CA VAL A 112 18.45 26.50 -0.19
C VAL A 112 18.39 26.74 -1.69
N THR A 113 18.95 25.81 -2.44
CA THR A 113 18.79 25.69 -3.91
C THR A 113 18.14 24.35 -4.21
N MET A 114 17.12 24.36 -5.06
CA MET A 114 16.47 23.17 -5.59
C MET A 114 16.89 22.92 -7.03
N LYS A 115 17.49 21.75 -7.32
CA LYS A 115 17.63 21.27 -8.69
C LYS A 115 16.55 20.28 -9.01
N ALA A 116 15.90 20.45 -10.15
CA ALA A 116 14.83 19.58 -10.60
C ALA A 116 14.98 19.26 -12.09
N GLU A 117 14.32 18.20 -12.53
CA GLU A 117 14.24 17.82 -13.94
C GLU A 117 12.82 17.41 -14.32
N ILE A 118 12.44 17.68 -15.55
CA ILE A 118 11.23 17.16 -16.19
C ILE A 118 11.66 16.39 -17.42
N GLU A 119 11.29 15.11 -17.47
CA GLU A 119 11.70 14.21 -18.54
C GLU A 119 10.51 13.41 -19.08
N VAL A 120 10.41 13.29 -20.40
CA VAL A 120 9.42 12.44 -21.08
C VAL A 120 10.12 11.18 -21.61
N LYS A 121 9.53 10.03 -21.36
CA LYS A 121 10.01 8.72 -21.84
C LYS A 121 8.86 7.89 -22.38
N GLU A 122 9.16 6.89 -23.21
CA GLU A 122 8.24 5.83 -23.55
C GLU A 122 8.76 4.52 -22.97
N ILE A 123 7.94 3.85 -22.18
CA ILE A 123 8.22 2.52 -21.66
C ILE A 123 7.35 1.48 -22.37
N THR A 124 7.75 0.21 -22.26
CA THR A 124 6.95 -0.93 -22.76
C THR A 124 6.43 -1.70 -21.55
N SER A 125 5.11 -1.82 -21.43
CA SER A 125 4.48 -2.59 -20.35
C SER A 125 4.89 -4.05 -20.39
N LYS A 126 5.15 -4.61 -19.22
CA LYS A 126 5.37 -6.04 -18.97
C LYS A 126 4.20 -6.67 -18.19
N ALA A 127 3.21 -5.87 -17.82
CA ALA A 127 2.10 -6.32 -17.01
C ALA A 127 1.13 -7.19 -17.81
N GLN A 128 0.50 -8.15 -17.13
CA GLN A 128 -0.50 -9.02 -17.72
C GLN A 128 -1.66 -8.20 -18.31
N GLY A 129 -2.15 -8.59 -19.47
CA GLY A 129 -3.23 -7.91 -20.20
C GLY A 129 -2.83 -6.67 -20.98
N THR A 130 -1.62 -6.13 -20.72
CA THR A 130 -1.07 -4.95 -21.43
C THR A 130 0.35 -5.17 -21.92
N THR A 131 0.87 -6.40 -21.86
CA THR A 131 2.22 -6.74 -22.29
C THR A 131 2.50 -6.24 -23.71
N GLY A 132 3.59 -5.50 -23.89
CA GLY A 132 3.98 -4.88 -25.16
C GLY A 132 3.36 -3.50 -25.41
N ALA A 133 2.36 -3.09 -24.65
CA ALA A 133 1.76 -1.76 -24.81
C ALA A 133 2.80 -0.65 -24.54
N LYS A 134 2.82 0.35 -25.42
CA LYS A 134 3.65 1.53 -25.26
C LYS A 134 2.98 2.51 -24.30
N ARG A 135 3.74 2.93 -23.28
CA ARG A 135 3.29 3.84 -22.23
C ARG A 135 4.21 5.06 -22.20
N PRO A 136 3.82 6.17 -22.81
CA PRO A 136 4.56 7.40 -22.64
C PRO A 136 4.35 7.94 -21.23
N THR A 137 5.42 8.38 -20.64
CA THR A 137 5.47 8.90 -19.26
C THR A 137 6.11 10.26 -19.23
N LEU A 138 5.72 11.08 -18.24
CA LEU A 138 6.48 12.23 -17.83
C LEU A 138 6.91 12.06 -16.38
N THR A 139 8.18 12.28 -16.08
CA THR A 139 8.70 12.28 -14.72
C THR A 139 9.21 13.68 -14.35
N PHE A 140 8.66 14.22 -13.28
CA PHE A 140 9.26 15.31 -12.51
C PHE A 140 10.10 14.72 -11.39
N ARG A 141 11.30 15.25 -11.17
CA ARG A 141 12.20 14.80 -10.10
C ARG A 141 12.96 15.98 -9.50
N ILE A 142 13.07 16.02 -8.18
CA ILE A 142 14.01 16.86 -7.48
C ILE A 142 15.32 16.07 -7.34
N THR A 143 16.36 16.52 -8.02
CA THR A 143 17.65 15.83 -8.08
C THR A 143 18.58 16.21 -6.95
N GLU A 144 18.42 17.44 -6.43
CA GLU A 144 19.20 17.96 -5.31
C GLU A 144 18.39 19.02 -4.55
N LEU A 145 18.53 19.03 -3.23
CA LEU A 145 18.03 20.07 -2.35
C LEU A 145 19.15 20.39 -1.36
N THR A 146 19.69 21.63 -1.43
CA THR A 146 20.82 22.07 -0.59
C THR A 146 20.36 22.74 0.70
N GLY A 147 21.28 23.35 1.47
CA GLY A 147 20.95 24.18 2.63
C GLY A 147 20.42 23.39 3.85
N GLY A 148 20.65 22.06 3.88
CA GLY A 148 20.20 21.22 5.00
C GLY A 148 18.69 21.01 5.09
N ALA A 149 17.94 21.30 4.02
CA ALA A 149 16.50 21.11 3.98
C ALA A 149 16.09 19.64 4.11
N HIS A 150 14.99 19.39 4.82
CA HIS A 150 14.48 18.06 5.11
C HIS A 150 13.28 17.67 4.26
N THR A 151 12.32 18.59 4.12
CA THR A 151 11.06 18.34 3.41
C THR A 151 10.81 19.43 2.37
N VAL A 152 10.08 19.07 1.31
CA VAL A 152 9.67 20.00 0.26
C VAL A 152 8.25 19.70 -0.19
N GLU A 153 7.47 20.75 -0.43
CA GLU A 153 6.15 20.68 -1.05
C GLU A 153 6.01 21.83 -2.04
N ILE A 154 5.37 21.59 -3.16
CA ILE A 154 5.04 22.59 -4.16
C ILE A 154 3.51 22.74 -4.21
N PRO A 155 2.93 23.67 -3.42
CA PRO A 155 1.49 23.82 -3.34
C PRO A 155 0.88 24.17 -4.70
N GLY A 156 -0.17 23.45 -5.07
CA GLY A 156 -0.85 23.69 -6.34
C GLY A 156 0.00 23.40 -7.58
N HIS A 157 1.01 22.56 -7.49
CA HIS A 157 1.91 22.21 -8.60
C HIS A 157 1.15 21.83 -9.87
N GLY A 158 0.04 21.08 -9.71
CA GLY A 158 -0.85 20.79 -10.84
C GLY A 158 -0.12 20.17 -12.03
N LEU A 159 0.78 19.21 -11.77
CA LEU A 159 1.54 18.54 -12.83
C LEU A 159 0.63 18.02 -13.93
N VAL A 160 -0.59 17.63 -13.60
CA VAL A 160 -1.65 17.35 -14.56
C VAL A 160 -2.96 17.97 -14.06
N SER A 161 -3.77 18.43 -15.01
CA SER A 161 -5.11 18.94 -14.71
C SER A 161 -6.12 18.44 -15.75
N VAL A 162 -7.37 18.35 -15.33
CA VAL A 162 -8.51 18.00 -16.18
C VAL A 162 -9.64 18.98 -15.97
N SER A 163 -10.26 19.43 -17.07
CA SER A 163 -11.29 20.47 -17.04
C SER A 163 -12.68 19.92 -17.37
N ALA A 164 -13.71 20.57 -16.86
CA ALA A 164 -15.10 20.25 -17.17
C ALA A 164 -15.38 20.29 -18.68
N LYS A 165 -14.84 21.27 -19.39
CA LYS A 165 -15.01 21.40 -20.85
C LYS A 165 -14.43 20.26 -21.67
N ASP A 166 -13.43 19.53 -21.13
CA ASP A 166 -12.79 18.40 -21.79
C ASP A 166 -13.36 17.04 -21.30
N GLY A 167 -14.44 17.07 -20.53
CA GLY A 167 -15.04 15.90 -19.91
C GLY A 167 -14.18 15.35 -18.78
N GLY A 168 -13.58 16.25 -17.99
CA GLY A 168 -12.71 15.92 -16.87
C GLY A 168 -13.42 15.12 -15.80
N ALA A 169 -12.73 14.06 -15.32
CA ALA A 169 -13.19 13.24 -14.22
C ALA A 169 -11.98 12.71 -13.43
N TYR A 170 -12.25 12.20 -12.23
CA TYR A 170 -11.20 11.62 -11.39
C TYR A 170 -11.73 10.52 -10.48
N ALA A 171 -10.81 9.66 -10.02
CA ALA A 171 -11.02 8.72 -8.94
C ALA A 171 -9.91 8.84 -7.91
N ALA A 172 -10.28 9.02 -6.66
CA ALA A 172 -9.39 9.19 -5.52
C ALA A 172 -9.64 8.12 -4.48
N GLY A 173 -8.61 7.33 -4.15
CA GLY A 173 -8.62 6.32 -3.11
C GLY A 173 -7.75 6.70 -1.92
N ILE A 174 -8.17 6.33 -0.70
CA ILE A 174 -7.43 6.56 0.54
C ILE A 174 -7.19 5.24 1.25
N THR A 175 -5.94 4.97 1.64
CA THR A 175 -5.53 3.74 2.34
C THR A 175 -5.99 3.67 3.78
N LEU A 176 -6.56 4.72 4.33
CA LEU A 176 -6.97 4.74 5.72
C LEU A 176 -8.02 3.69 6.01
N VAL A 177 -7.70 2.81 6.94
CA VAL A 177 -8.65 1.86 7.49
C VAL A 177 -9.68 2.63 8.29
N SER A 178 -10.96 2.23 8.16
CA SER A 178 -12.00 2.71 9.06
C SER A 178 -11.70 2.22 10.48
N ARG A 179 -11.00 3.01 11.27
CA ARG A 179 -10.68 2.69 12.68
C ARG A 179 -11.84 3.03 13.62
N GLY A 180 -13.07 2.83 13.18
CA GLY A 180 -14.25 3.18 13.96
C GLY A 180 -14.36 4.68 14.19
N ALA A 181 -15.45 5.09 14.78
CA ALA A 181 -15.77 6.48 15.10
C ALA A 181 -14.92 7.05 16.25
N SER A 182 -13.62 6.76 16.35
CA SER A 182 -12.78 7.53 17.26
C SER A 182 -12.71 8.95 16.68
N ALA A 183 -13.11 9.93 17.44
CA ALA A 183 -13.10 11.34 17.05
C ALA A 183 -11.71 11.87 16.65
N LYS A 184 -10.68 11.07 16.75
CA LYS A 184 -9.29 11.39 16.42
C LYS A 184 -8.93 11.08 14.97
N ASN A 185 -9.63 10.16 14.30
CA ASN A 185 -9.41 9.86 12.89
C ASN A 185 -10.44 10.58 12.03
N LYS A 186 -10.09 11.76 11.54
CA LYS A 186 -10.96 12.58 10.66
C LYS A 186 -11.31 11.91 9.32
N TYR A 187 -10.63 10.82 9.00
CA TYR A 187 -10.86 10.05 7.77
C TYR A 187 -11.57 8.71 8.02
N ALA A 188 -11.96 8.41 9.27
CA ALA A 188 -12.73 7.22 9.57
C ALA A 188 -14.01 7.19 8.73
N GLY A 189 -14.19 6.13 7.95
CA GLY A 189 -15.35 5.98 7.07
C GLY A 189 -15.32 6.81 5.79
N VAL A 190 -14.22 7.46 5.45
CA VAL A 190 -14.07 8.12 4.15
C VAL A 190 -14.05 7.07 3.05
N ALA A 191 -14.99 7.22 2.12
CA ALA A 191 -15.11 6.42 0.92
C ALA A 191 -14.23 6.99 -0.20
N ASP A 192 -14.00 6.19 -1.23
CA ASP A 192 -13.44 6.67 -2.49
C ASP A 192 -14.31 7.81 -3.05
N THR A 193 -13.66 8.75 -3.72
CA THR A 193 -14.34 9.80 -4.47
C THR A 193 -14.15 9.52 -5.96
N ILE A 194 -15.25 9.27 -6.68
CA ILE A 194 -15.26 9.08 -8.14
C ILE A 194 -16.25 10.08 -8.72
N GLU A 195 -15.75 11.11 -9.38
CA GLU A 195 -16.56 12.23 -9.81
C GLU A 195 -16.18 12.71 -11.21
N SER A 196 -17.20 13.21 -11.92
CA SER A 196 -17.05 13.97 -13.16
C SER A 196 -17.20 15.46 -12.88
N LEU A 197 -16.35 16.27 -13.49
CA LEU A 197 -16.43 17.72 -13.39
C LEU A 197 -17.50 18.28 -14.29
N SER A 198 -18.14 19.35 -13.81
CA SER A 198 -19.05 20.20 -14.57
C SER A 198 -18.74 21.67 -14.32
N GLU A 199 -19.24 22.57 -15.14
CA GLU A 199 -19.06 24.01 -14.91
C GLU A 199 -19.76 24.52 -13.64
N SER A 200 -20.64 23.68 -13.04
CA SER A 200 -21.26 23.93 -11.73
C SER A 200 -20.51 23.33 -10.55
N THR A 201 -19.43 22.59 -10.80
CA THR A 201 -18.61 22.03 -9.71
C THR A 201 -18.02 23.17 -8.86
N PRO A 202 -18.20 23.17 -7.54
CA PRO A 202 -17.67 24.23 -6.69
C PRO A 202 -16.14 24.30 -6.72
N VAL A 203 -15.58 25.51 -6.68
CA VAL A 203 -14.17 25.71 -6.39
C VAL A 203 -13.87 25.23 -4.98
N SER A 204 -12.73 24.58 -4.80
CA SER A 204 -12.33 24.01 -3.50
C SER A 204 -11.76 25.10 -2.58
N ASP A 205 -12.22 25.15 -1.34
CA ASP A 205 -11.64 26.04 -0.32
C ASP A 205 -10.26 25.58 0.17
N ALA A 206 -10.00 24.26 0.10
CA ALA A 206 -8.77 23.63 0.54
C ALA A 206 -8.41 22.41 -0.33
N ASP A 207 -7.16 21.96 -0.23
CA ASP A 207 -6.72 20.71 -0.84
C ASP A 207 -7.38 19.50 -0.17
N ALA A 208 -7.87 18.56 -0.97
CA ALA A 208 -8.35 17.29 -0.50
C ALA A 208 -7.27 16.20 -0.68
N PRO A 209 -6.97 15.40 0.37
CA PRO A 209 -5.94 14.37 0.30
C PRO A 209 -6.40 13.14 -0.49
N SER A 210 -5.44 12.40 -1.05
CA SER A 210 -5.64 11.10 -1.68
C SER A 210 -4.36 10.28 -1.60
N THR A 211 -4.46 8.98 -1.39
CA THR A 211 -3.32 8.08 -1.48
C THR A 211 -3.07 7.67 -2.93
N TYR A 212 -4.15 7.37 -3.65
CA TYR A 212 -4.17 7.12 -5.09
C TYR A 212 -5.05 8.16 -5.77
N LEU A 213 -4.62 8.66 -6.92
CA LEU A 213 -5.39 9.62 -7.71
C LEU A 213 -5.23 9.29 -9.19
N MET A 214 -6.35 9.06 -9.86
CA MET A 214 -6.47 8.80 -11.29
C MET A 214 -7.30 9.90 -11.89
N VAL A 215 -6.85 10.49 -12.99
CA VAL A 215 -7.59 11.54 -13.67
C VAL A 215 -7.79 11.20 -15.14
N ASN A 216 -8.84 11.70 -15.74
CA ASN A 216 -9.08 11.53 -17.18
C ASN A 216 -9.86 12.72 -17.76
N THR A 217 -9.63 12.96 -19.04
CA THR A 217 -10.57 13.65 -19.93
C THR A 217 -11.45 12.62 -20.64
N SER A 218 -12.34 13.05 -21.53
CA SER A 218 -13.13 12.12 -22.37
C SER A 218 -12.27 11.30 -23.35
N LYS A 219 -10.99 11.61 -23.52
CA LYS A 219 -10.09 11.02 -24.55
C LYS A 219 -8.78 10.48 -24.00
N VAL A 220 -8.31 10.96 -22.86
CA VAL A 220 -7.03 10.61 -22.28
C VAL A 220 -7.18 10.34 -20.82
N ALA A 221 -6.63 9.24 -20.34
CA ALA A 221 -6.51 8.89 -18.94
C ALA A 221 -5.05 9.00 -18.48
N VAL A 222 -4.85 9.45 -17.25
CA VAL A 222 -3.52 9.66 -16.65
C VAL A 222 -3.44 8.99 -15.29
N GLY A 223 -2.59 7.97 -15.20
CA GLY A 223 -2.18 7.35 -13.94
C GLY A 223 -0.99 8.09 -13.34
N MET A 224 -0.88 8.10 -12.03
CA MET A 224 0.08 8.96 -11.32
C MET A 224 0.77 8.21 -10.20
N GLU A 225 2.10 8.12 -10.24
CA GLU A 225 2.96 7.49 -9.24
C GLU A 225 3.89 8.52 -8.60
N THR A 226 4.10 8.44 -7.28
CA THR A 226 4.99 9.33 -6.55
C THR A 226 5.52 8.66 -5.27
N ASN A 227 6.69 9.06 -4.83
CA ASN A 227 7.22 8.75 -3.51
C ASN A 227 6.94 9.85 -2.47
N ALA A 228 5.99 10.74 -2.73
CA ALA A 228 5.60 11.76 -1.76
C ALA A 228 5.18 11.12 -0.44
N THR A 229 5.82 11.53 0.64
CA THR A 229 5.52 11.10 2.00
C THR A 229 5.94 12.19 2.97
N TYR A 230 5.11 12.45 3.96
CA TYR A 230 5.39 13.45 4.98
C TYR A 230 6.32 12.89 6.06
N ASP A 231 7.05 13.79 6.73
CA ASP A 231 7.83 13.49 7.93
C ASP A 231 7.30 14.27 9.12
N ARG A 232 6.67 13.58 10.05
CA ARG A 232 6.13 14.17 11.28
C ARG A 232 6.60 13.39 12.52
N PRO A 233 6.96 14.09 13.60
CA PRO A 233 7.40 13.45 14.84
C PRO A 233 6.31 12.63 15.53
N THR A 234 5.06 13.04 15.40
CA THR A 234 3.91 12.40 16.04
C THR A 234 3.39 11.26 15.18
N GLY A 235 3.09 10.15 15.81
CA GLY A 235 2.74 8.89 15.19
C GLY A 235 1.43 8.87 14.38
N TRP A 236 0.71 7.79 14.47
CA TRP A 236 -0.47 7.43 13.69
C TRP A 236 -1.61 8.47 13.65
N GLU A 237 -1.68 9.37 14.63
CA GLU A 237 -2.70 10.44 14.68
C GLU A 237 -2.53 11.50 13.59
N ALA A 238 -1.35 11.60 13.00
CA ALA A 238 -1.01 12.57 11.97
C ALA A 238 -1.10 12.00 10.56
N ASP A 239 -1.42 10.71 10.40
CA ASP A 239 -1.53 10.08 9.10
C ASP A 239 -2.77 10.58 8.36
N ASP A 240 -2.57 11.24 7.24
CA ASP A 240 -3.61 11.72 6.36
C ASP A 240 -3.67 10.97 5.01
N GLY A 241 -2.80 9.96 4.83
CA GLY A 241 -2.73 9.15 3.62
C GLY A 241 -2.43 9.95 2.35
N SER A 242 -2.00 11.20 2.47
CA SER A 242 -1.91 12.11 1.33
C SER A 242 -0.57 12.02 0.61
N ARG A 243 -0.47 11.14 -0.38
CA ARG A 243 0.55 11.25 -1.44
C ARG A 243 0.17 12.31 -2.46
N TRP A 244 -1.13 12.53 -2.63
CA TRP A 244 -1.72 13.46 -3.58
C TRP A 244 -2.62 14.45 -2.88
N LYS A 245 -2.65 15.66 -3.43
CA LYS A 245 -3.59 16.72 -3.10
C LYS A 245 -4.35 17.09 -4.36
N ARG A 246 -5.66 17.23 -4.25
CA ARG A 246 -6.52 17.64 -5.34
C ARG A 246 -7.31 18.88 -4.98
N ARG A 247 -7.49 19.75 -5.95
CA ARG A 247 -8.24 21.01 -5.79
C ARG A 247 -8.95 21.35 -7.10
N VAL A 248 -10.20 21.77 -7.02
CA VAL A 248 -10.90 22.37 -8.13
C VAL A 248 -10.69 23.89 -8.11
N VAL A 249 -10.29 24.44 -9.23
CA VAL A 249 -10.06 25.89 -9.45
C VAL A 249 -10.77 26.37 -10.70
N ASP A 250 -10.90 27.67 -10.86
CA ASP A 250 -11.19 28.28 -12.17
C ASP A 250 -9.88 28.46 -12.93
N GLN A 251 -9.70 27.74 -14.03
CA GLN A 251 -8.52 27.86 -14.89
C GLN A 251 -8.97 27.92 -16.35
N ASP A 252 -8.48 28.90 -17.09
CA ASP A 252 -8.77 29.08 -18.53
C ASP A 252 -10.27 29.06 -18.85
N GLY A 253 -11.08 29.63 -17.95
CA GLY A 253 -12.51 29.77 -18.08
C GLY A 253 -13.32 28.49 -17.91
N SER A 254 -12.79 27.48 -17.22
CA SER A 254 -13.47 26.24 -16.90
C SER A 254 -13.13 25.73 -15.49
N LYS A 255 -14.05 25.03 -14.86
CA LYS A 255 -13.78 24.30 -13.60
C LYS A 255 -12.77 23.20 -13.88
N THR A 256 -11.64 23.28 -13.22
CA THR A 256 -10.46 22.44 -13.50
C THR A 256 -9.96 21.80 -12.21
N LEU A 257 -9.82 20.48 -12.19
CA LEU A 257 -9.14 19.77 -11.13
C LEU A 257 -7.63 19.82 -11.34
N LEU A 258 -6.92 20.36 -10.36
CA LEU A 258 -5.46 20.26 -10.26
C LEU A 258 -5.09 19.03 -9.42
N ALA A 259 -4.19 18.22 -9.95
CA ALA A 259 -3.56 17.11 -9.23
C ALA A 259 -2.13 17.51 -8.86
N SER A 260 -1.88 17.63 -7.56
CA SER A 260 -0.60 18.04 -7.00
C SER A 260 -0.08 16.98 -6.06
N ASN A 261 1.23 16.96 -5.83
CA ASN A 261 1.81 16.09 -4.81
C ASN A 261 1.52 16.60 -3.40
N GLY A 262 1.51 15.68 -2.45
CA GLY A 262 1.74 15.98 -1.06
C GLY A 262 3.20 16.37 -0.79
N GLN A 263 3.54 16.47 0.47
CA GLN A 263 4.91 16.74 0.90
C GLN A 263 5.82 15.57 0.53
N TRP A 264 7.04 15.86 0.11
CA TRP A 264 8.13 14.90 0.02
C TRP A 264 9.08 15.07 1.19
N THR A 265 9.57 13.96 1.71
CA THR A 265 10.71 13.93 2.62
C THR A 265 11.97 13.68 1.81
N TYR A 266 12.78 14.73 1.61
CA TYR A 266 14.08 14.62 0.96
C TYR A 266 15.08 13.90 1.86
N ARG A 267 15.10 14.27 3.16
CA ARG A 267 15.82 13.62 4.24
C ARG A 267 15.13 13.89 5.56
N SER A 268 14.75 12.86 6.29
CA SER A 268 14.14 13.07 7.60
C SER A 268 15.10 13.78 8.56
N ALA A 269 14.58 14.70 9.36
CA ALA A 269 15.32 15.30 10.47
C ALA A 269 15.74 14.27 11.54
N ALA A 270 15.09 13.11 11.59
CA ALA A 270 15.48 12.01 12.47
C ALA A 270 16.61 11.13 11.90
N ALA A 271 16.92 11.23 10.60
CA ALA A 271 17.94 10.40 9.97
C ALA A 271 19.34 10.85 10.38
N THR A 272 19.99 10.06 11.25
CA THR A 272 21.35 10.30 11.75
C THR A 272 22.36 9.31 11.19
N ASP A 273 21.91 8.25 10.50
CA ASP A 273 22.76 7.28 9.89
C ASP A 273 23.41 7.82 8.60
N ALA A 274 24.59 7.25 8.25
CA ALA A 274 25.35 7.67 7.07
C ALA A 274 24.65 7.39 5.74
N VAL A 275 23.77 6.39 5.72
CA VAL A 275 23.06 5.95 4.50
C VAL A 275 21.97 6.95 4.12
N GLY A 276 21.38 7.66 5.08
CA GLY A 276 20.33 8.64 4.85
C GLY A 276 19.16 8.09 4.03
N ASP A 277 18.20 8.93 3.75
CA ASP A 277 17.14 8.61 2.82
C ASP A 277 17.54 9.04 1.42
N GLU A 278 17.99 8.10 0.58
CA GLU A 278 18.53 8.38 -0.75
C GLU A 278 17.48 8.46 -1.83
N GLU A 279 16.22 8.16 -1.52
CA GLU A 279 15.17 8.21 -2.52
C GLU A 279 14.72 9.65 -2.79
N ARG A 280 15.23 10.20 -3.90
CA ARG A 280 14.93 11.58 -4.29
C ARG A 280 13.46 11.77 -4.65
N PRO A 281 12.85 12.91 -4.29
CA PRO A 281 11.47 13.24 -4.64
C PRO A 281 11.19 13.07 -6.13
N TYR A 282 10.12 12.34 -6.47
CA TYR A 282 9.70 12.22 -7.85
C TYR A 282 8.19 12.07 -7.99
N THR A 283 7.73 12.34 -9.20
CA THR A 283 6.38 12.04 -9.68
C THR A 283 6.47 11.60 -11.12
N THR A 284 5.84 10.47 -11.41
CA THR A 284 5.70 9.95 -12.77
C THR A 284 4.23 9.91 -13.17
N LEU A 285 3.91 10.52 -14.27
CA LEU A 285 2.61 10.47 -14.93
C LEU A 285 2.70 9.49 -16.10
N VAL A 286 1.68 8.65 -16.29
CA VAL A 286 1.56 7.76 -17.44
C VAL A 286 0.28 8.05 -18.20
N PHE A 287 0.39 8.18 -19.53
CA PHE A 287 -0.72 8.56 -20.38
C PHE A 287 -1.23 7.36 -21.19
N THR A 288 -2.55 7.27 -21.33
CA THR A 288 -3.21 6.23 -22.13
C THR A 288 -4.54 6.72 -22.68
N GLY A 289 -5.06 6.02 -23.67
CA GLY A 289 -6.46 6.09 -24.08
C GLY A 289 -7.28 5.00 -23.41
N ASP A 290 -8.17 4.34 -24.16
CA ASP A 290 -8.98 3.19 -23.72
C ASP A 290 -8.08 1.95 -23.55
N ALA A 291 -7.47 1.82 -22.39
CA ALA A 291 -6.49 0.77 -22.07
C ALA A 291 -7.14 -0.58 -21.75
N ASN A 292 -8.42 -0.58 -21.40
CA ASN A 292 -9.18 -1.77 -21.02
C ASN A 292 -10.23 -2.19 -22.07
N SER A 293 -10.23 -1.52 -23.24
CA SER A 293 -11.12 -1.80 -24.37
C SER A 293 -12.62 -1.74 -24.01
N SER A 294 -12.98 -0.81 -23.14
CA SER A 294 -14.37 -0.59 -22.72
C SER A 294 -15.19 0.24 -23.74
N GLY A 295 -14.51 0.90 -24.67
CA GLY A 295 -15.08 1.86 -25.62
C GLY A 295 -15.22 3.28 -25.06
N THR A 296 -14.86 3.51 -23.79
CA THR A 296 -14.89 4.81 -23.11
C THR A 296 -13.64 5.00 -22.28
N VAL A 297 -13.08 6.22 -22.28
CA VAL A 297 -11.93 6.54 -21.44
C VAL A 297 -12.40 7.02 -20.09
N ASN A 298 -11.91 6.39 -19.03
CA ASN A 298 -12.24 6.74 -17.67
C ASN A 298 -11.07 6.45 -16.69
N TRP A 299 -11.29 6.61 -15.39
CA TRP A 299 -10.28 6.39 -14.34
C TRP A 299 -9.69 4.97 -14.33
N GLN A 300 -10.43 3.96 -14.80
CA GLN A 300 -9.95 2.57 -14.81
C GLN A 300 -8.82 2.40 -15.83
N ASP A 301 -8.86 3.12 -16.96
CA ASP A 301 -7.75 3.15 -17.92
C ASP A 301 -6.50 3.76 -17.31
N ALA A 302 -6.67 4.84 -16.53
CA ALA A 302 -5.58 5.43 -15.76
C ALA A 302 -5.00 4.43 -14.75
N ALA A 303 -5.85 3.68 -14.05
CA ALA A 303 -5.43 2.66 -13.09
C ALA A 303 -4.70 1.48 -13.77
N VAL A 304 -5.18 1.05 -14.95
CA VAL A 304 -4.50 0.04 -15.77
C VAL A 304 -3.11 0.52 -16.17
N ALA A 305 -2.99 1.76 -16.66
CA ALA A 305 -1.70 2.33 -17.06
C ALA A 305 -0.78 2.57 -15.86
N TYR A 306 -1.31 3.00 -14.71
CA TYR A 306 -0.57 3.15 -13.46
C TYR A 306 0.08 1.84 -13.02
N ALA A 307 -0.67 0.73 -13.03
CA ALA A 307 -0.13 -0.58 -12.69
C ALA A 307 0.96 -1.07 -13.68
N ASP A 308 1.01 -0.53 -14.91
CA ASP A 308 2.08 -0.83 -15.87
C ASP A 308 3.42 -0.16 -15.51
N ILE A 309 3.40 0.90 -14.72
CA ILE A 309 4.60 1.67 -14.33
C ILE A 309 5.00 1.49 -12.87
N THR A 310 4.07 1.06 -12.02
CA THR A 310 4.33 0.90 -10.58
C THR A 310 5.29 -0.27 -10.34
N PRO A 311 6.37 -0.08 -9.58
CA PRO A 311 7.26 -1.17 -9.21
C PRO A 311 6.51 -2.21 -8.37
N TRP A 312 6.68 -3.50 -8.71
CA TRP A 312 6.16 -4.57 -7.90
C TRP A 312 7.03 -4.75 -6.65
N VAL A 313 6.39 -4.81 -5.50
CA VAL A 313 7.08 -5.05 -4.24
C VAL A 313 7.42 -6.53 -4.06
N ALA A 314 8.33 -6.82 -3.15
CA ALA A 314 8.73 -8.20 -2.87
C ALA A 314 7.51 -9.07 -2.53
N GLY A 315 7.36 -10.19 -3.21
CA GLY A 315 6.27 -11.15 -3.02
C GLY A 315 4.97 -10.86 -3.77
N ALA A 316 4.79 -9.68 -4.36
CA ALA A 316 3.54 -9.31 -5.05
C ALA A 316 3.23 -10.27 -6.22
N ALA A 317 4.22 -10.61 -7.03
CA ALA A 317 4.05 -11.50 -8.17
C ALA A 317 3.58 -12.91 -7.81
N ASP A 318 3.91 -13.36 -6.62
CA ASP A 318 3.60 -14.70 -6.12
C ASP A 318 2.38 -14.72 -5.18
N ASN A 319 1.77 -13.56 -4.90
CA ASN A 319 0.72 -13.44 -3.88
C ASN A 319 -0.46 -14.39 -4.11
N HIS A 320 -0.86 -14.60 -5.37
CA HIS A 320 -1.94 -15.51 -5.75
C HIS A 320 -1.65 -16.98 -5.41
N LYS A 321 -0.37 -17.37 -5.25
CA LYS A 321 0.03 -18.75 -4.95
C LYS A 321 -0.21 -19.15 -3.51
N TRP A 322 -0.20 -18.18 -2.59
CA TRP A 322 -0.31 -18.42 -1.14
C TRP A 322 -1.78 -18.59 -0.73
N VAL A 323 -2.31 -19.78 -1.00
CA VAL A 323 -3.72 -20.15 -0.71
C VAL A 323 -3.94 -20.40 0.78
N VAL A 324 -2.91 -20.91 1.44
CA VAL A 324 -2.95 -21.29 2.85
C VAL A 324 -2.10 -20.35 3.67
N THR A 325 -2.66 -19.78 4.74
CA THR A 325 -1.88 -19.08 5.77
C THR A 325 -2.13 -19.73 7.11
N HIS A 326 -1.06 -20.09 7.81
CA HIS A 326 -1.14 -20.60 9.16
C HIS A 326 -0.04 -20.05 10.06
N ILE A 327 -0.30 -20.03 11.38
CA ILE A 327 0.47 -19.28 12.36
C ILE A 327 0.82 -20.21 13.52
N PRO A 328 1.90 -21.00 13.43
CA PRO A 328 2.42 -21.73 14.58
C PRO A 328 2.87 -20.72 15.64
N PHE A 329 2.38 -20.92 16.86
CA PHE A 329 2.48 -19.95 17.92
C PHE A 329 3.12 -20.56 19.18
N ASP A 330 4.33 -20.06 19.50
CA ASP A 330 5.02 -20.36 20.74
C ASP A 330 4.89 -19.17 21.70
N PHE A 331 4.01 -19.34 22.67
CA PHE A 331 3.68 -18.31 23.64
C PHE A 331 4.50 -18.46 24.93
N GLY A 332 5.20 -17.38 25.31
CA GLY A 332 6.08 -17.40 26.46
C GLY A 332 7.03 -18.61 26.38
N SER A 333 7.45 -19.14 27.46
CA SER A 333 8.35 -20.30 27.50
C SER A 333 7.74 -21.65 27.09
N ALA A 334 6.58 -21.67 26.42
CA ALA A 334 5.80 -22.91 26.23
C ALA A 334 6.34 -23.84 25.15
N ALA A 335 6.92 -23.29 24.06
CA ALA A 335 7.39 -24.05 22.89
C ALA A 335 6.36 -25.10 22.41
N THR A 336 5.12 -24.66 22.22
CA THR A 336 4.00 -25.53 21.82
C THR A 336 4.10 -26.01 20.40
N HIS A 337 4.88 -25.28 19.55
CA HIS A 337 5.10 -25.59 18.14
C HIS A 337 6.62 -25.58 17.82
N PRO A 338 7.37 -26.58 18.34
CA PRO A 338 8.79 -26.72 17.99
C PRO A 338 8.99 -26.75 16.47
N PHE A 339 10.10 -26.20 15.98
CA PHE A 339 10.34 -26.04 14.53
C PHE A 339 10.22 -27.33 13.72
N LEU A 340 10.62 -28.47 14.28
CA LEU A 340 10.45 -29.76 13.59
C LEU A 340 9.00 -30.22 13.52
N GLN A 341 8.18 -29.88 14.52
CA GLN A 341 6.74 -30.12 14.43
C GLN A 341 6.09 -29.24 13.35
N VAL A 342 6.48 -27.97 13.27
CA VAL A 342 6.03 -27.08 12.18
C VAL A 342 6.40 -27.66 10.82
N ALA A 343 7.61 -28.24 10.68
CA ALA A 343 8.02 -28.92 9.45
C ALA A 343 7.09 -30.08 9.07
N ASP A 344 6.65 -30.87 10.05
CA ASP A 344 5.71 -31.98 9.82
C ASP A 344 4.31 -31.48 9.50
N ASP A 345 3.84 -30.42 10.15
CA ASP A 345 2.55 -29.79 9.86
C ASP A 345 2.51 -29.20 8.45
N VAL A 346 3.57 -28.51 8.01
CA VAL A 346 3.70 -28.01 6.63
C VAL A 346 3.64 -29.16 5.61
N LYS A 347 4.33 -30.27 5.85
CA LYS A 347 4.26 -31.46 4.97
C LYS A 347 2.87 -32.07 4.95
N ARG A 348 2.21 -32.15 6.11
CA ARG A 348 0.83 -32.64 6.24
C ARG A 348 -0.15 -31.79 5.44
N VAL A 349 -0.06 -30.45 5.59
CA VAL A 349 -0.89 -29.51 4.83
C VAL A 349 -0.60 -29.61 3.33
N ASN A 350 0.67 -29.70 2.93
CA ASN A 350 1.05 -29.90 1.53
C ASN A 350 0.41 -31.15 0.92
N LEU A 351 0.42 -32.28 1.64
CA LEU A 351 -0.21 -33.53 1.18
C LEU A 351 -1.73 -33.43 1.12
N ALA A 352 -2.35 -32.82 2.14
CA ALA A 352 -3.81 -32.69 2.24
C ALA A 352 -4.43 -31.70 1.26
N THR A 353 -3.62 -30.75 0.74
CA THR A 353 -4.07 -29.68 -0.17
C THR A 353 -3.55 -29.84 -1.60
N ASP A 354 -3.07 -31.01 -1.97
CA ASP A 354 -2.46 -31.26 -3.29
C ASP A 354 -1.31 -30.30 -3.63
N GLY A 355 -0.57 -29.83 -2.61
CA GLY A 355 0.58 -28.96 -2.77
C GLY A 355 0.25 -27.49 -3.01
N LEU A 356 -0.92 -27.01 -2.62
CA LEU A 356 -1.22 -25.57 -2.63
C LEU A 356 -0.20 -24.78 -1.81
N GLY A 357 0.10 -23.57 -2.26
CA GLY A 357 1.10 -22.72 -1.63
C GLY A 357 0.73 -22.27 -0.22
N GLN A 358 1.70 -22.30 0.67
CA GLN A 358 1.56 -22.01 2.09
C GLN A 358 2.38 -20.79 2.50
N ARG A 359 1.79 -19.90 3.30
CA ARG A 359 2.47 -18.85 4.04
C ARG A 359 2.45 -19.18 5.50
N VAL A 360 3.60 -19.35 6.13
CA VAL A 360 3.77 -19.80 7.51
C VAL A 360 4.40 -18.69 8.33
N MET A 361 3.68 -18.15 9.32
CA MET A 361 4.18 -17.12 10.22
C MET A 361 4.61 -17.75 11.55
N LEU A 362 5.93 -17.79 11.79
CA LEU A 362 6.50 -18.31 13.02
C LEU A 362 6.40 -17.25 14.12
N LYS A 363 5.38 -17.36 14.95
CA LYS A 363 5.15 -16.45 16.06
C LYS A 363 5.80 -17.00 17.32
N GLY A 364 6.77 -16.27 17.87
CA GLY A 364 7.56 -16.74 19.01
C GLY A 364 8.84 -17.47 18.62
N TYR A 365 9.39 -17.18 17.43
CA TYR A 365 10.60 -17.80 16.91
C TYR A 365 11.88 -17.45 17.67
N ALA A 366 11.90 -16.34 18.40
CA ALA A 366 13.09 -15.82 19.07
C ALA A 366 12.92 -15.80 20.59
N SER A 367 14.05 -15.74 21.30
CA SER A 367 14.15 -15.72 22.76
C SER A 367 13.39 -16.89 23.41
N GLU A 368 12.46 -16.63 24.31
CA GLU A 368 11.63 -17.64 24.97
C GLU A 368 10.20 -17.75 24.37
N GLY A 369 9.99 -17.21 23.19
CA GLY A 369 8.68 -17.21 22.53
C GLY A 369 8.07 -15.83 22.35
N HIS A 370 6.80 -15.78 21.98
CA HIS A 370 6.09 -14.53 21.74
C HIS A 370 6.03 -13.66 23.00
N ASP A 371 6.17 -12.36 22.82
CA ASP A 371 6.23 -11.33 23.85
C ASP A 371 7.37 -11.56 24.86
N SER A 372 8.52 -12.04 24.35
CA SER A 372 9.75 -12.18 25.08
C SER A 372 10.89 -11.77 24.15
N GLY A 373 11.91 -11.07 24.65
CA GLY A 373 13.08 -10.70 23.86
C GLY A 373 12.81 -9.97 22.54
N HIS A 374 11.71 -9.23 22.43
CA HIS A 374 11.48 -8.36 21.29
C HIS A 374 12.70 -7.47 21.05
N MET A 375 13.04 -7.27 19.78
CA MET A 375 14.21 -6.60 19.21
C MET A 375 15.44 -7.50 19.02
N ASP A 376 15.46 -8.73 19.55
CA ASP A 376 16.49 -9.72 19.23
C ASP A 376 16.08 -10.51 17.99
N TYR A 377 16.14 -9.89 16.80
CA TYR A 377 15.70 -10.55 15.58
C TYR A 377 16.65 -11.64 15.10
N ALA A 378 17.94 -11.52 15.41
CA ALA A 378 18.98 -12.48 15.09
C ALA A 378 19.77 -12.89 16.33
N GLY A 379 20.44 -14.04 16.27
CA GLY A 379 21.36 -14.50 17.31
C GLY A 379 20.69 -14.96 18.61
N ASN A 380 19.35 -15.00 18.65
CA ASN A 380 18.59 -15.44 19.82
C ASN A 380 17.38 -16.28 19.41
N ILE A 381 17.59 -17.27 18.56
CA ILE A 381 16.51 -18.18 18.13
C ILE A 381 16.05 -19.01 19.31
N ASN A 382 14.75 -19.19 19.45
CA ASN A 382 14.11 -19.90 20.56
C ASN A 382 14.68 -21.32 20.72
N THR A 383 15.50 -21.50 21.75
CA THR A 383 16.19 -22.79 22.02
C THR A 383 15.23 -23.88 22.47
N ARG A 384 14.08 -23.51 23.08
CA ARG A 384 13.04 -24.47 23.49
C ARG A 384 12.27 -24.99 22.28
N ALA A 385 12.13 -24.19 21.23
CA ALA A 385 11.55 -24.59 19.96
C ALA A 385 12.52 -25.36 19.06
N GLY A 386 13.81 -25.47 19.45
CA GLY A 386 14.85 -26.22 18.73
C GLY A 386 16.10 -25.42 18.35
N GLY A 387 16.09 -24.10 18.58
CA GLY A 387 17.23 -23.21 18.30
C GLY A 387 17.59 -23.10 16.82
N ASP A 388 18.76 -22.52 16.53
CA ASP A 388 19.25 -22.27 15.16
C ASP A 388 19.26 -23.54 14.28
N LYS A 389 19.62 -24.68 14.86
CA LYS A 389 19.73 -25.93 14.12
C LYS A 389 18.38 -26.39 13.57
N ASP A 390 17.37 -26.46 14.41
CA ASP A 390 16.05 -26.95 14.00
C ASP A 390 15.29 -25.89 13.19
N PHE A 391 15.56 -24.61 13.44
CA PHE A 391 15.07 -23.51 12.60
C PHE A 391 15.58 -23.63 11.16
N ALA A 392 16.89 -23.84 10.97
CA ALA A 392 17.46 -24.11 9.64
C ALA A 392 16.95 -25.43 9.02
N THR A 393 16.76 -26.48 9.85
CA THR A 393 16.25 -27.78 9.41
C THR A 393 14.82 -27.67 8.88
N LEU A 394 13.96 -26.86 9.51
CA LEU A 394 12.61 -26.55 9.05
C LEU A 394 12.63 -26.12 7.58
N PHE A 395 13.45 -25.13 7.22
CA PHE A 395 13.50 -24.60 5.85
C PHE A 395 14.02 -25.63 4.85
N ASN A 396 15.06 -26.36 5.21
CA ASN A 396 15.68 -27.35 4.33
C ASN A 396 14.78 -28.56 4.07
N THR A 397 14.10 -29.07 5.11
CA THR A 397 13.27 -30.29 4.98
C THR A 397 11.93 -30.05 4.32
N THR A 398 11.49 -28.79 4.22
CA THR A 398 10.23 -28.39 3.60
C THR A 398 10.41 -27.62 2.30
N ALA A 399 11.61 -27.58 1.74
CA ALA A 399 11.93 -26.85 0.51
C ALA A 399 11.02 -27.23 -0.68
N ASN A 400 10.54 -28.47 -0.72
CA ASN A 400 9.63 -29.01 -1.74
C ASN A 400 8.15 -28.99 -1.33
N SER A 401 7.79 -28.34 -0.23
CA SER A 401 6.41 -28.33 0.30
C SER A 401 5.62 -27.08 -0.12
N ASN A 402 6.10 -26.33 -1.10
CA ASN A 402 5.49 -25.10 -1.61
C ASN A 402 5.11 -24.12 -0.46
N ALA A 403 6.04 -23.91 0.47
CA ALA A 403 5.83 -23.06 1.62
C ALA A 403 6.86 -21.94 1.69
N ILE A 404 6.41 -20.73 2.05
CA ILE A 404 7.28 -19.64 2.50
C ILE A 404 7.11 -19.43 4.00
N TYR A 405 8.20 -19.08 4.63
CA TYR A 405 8.26 -18.80 6.05
C TYR A 405 8.53 -17.35 6.31
N GLY A 406 7.89 -16.86 7.35
CA GLY A 406 8.15 -15.56 7.93
C GLY A 406 8.19 -15.62 9.44
N VAL A 407 8.68 -14.56 10.03
CA VAL A 407 8.71 -14.38 11.47
C VAL A 407 7.87 -13.18 11.88
N HIS A 408 7.22 -13.33 13.02
CA HIS A 408 6.52 -12.25 13.68
C HIS A 408 7.54 -11.43 14.48
N VAL A 409 7.59 -10.13 14.22
CA VAL A 409 8.42 -9.19 14.95
C VAL A 409 7.61 -7.98 15.41
N ASN A 410 7.96 -7.44 16.57
CA ASN A 410 7.43 -6.19 17.08
C ASN A 410 8.56 -5.17 17.13
N THR A 411 8.34 -3.96 16.65
CA THR A 411 9.31 -2.86 16.66
C THR A 411 8.91 -1.73 17.61
N THR A 412 7.80 -1.89 18.30
CA THR A 412 7.17 -0.87 19.14
C THR A 412 7.57 -1.02 20.60
N GLU A 413 7.78 -2.26 21.02
CA GLU A 413 7.97 -2.63 22.41
C GLU A 413 9.20 -3.51 22.58
N ALA A 414 9.90 -3.35 23.70
CA ALA A 414 11.00 -4.20 24.09
C ALA A 414 10.86 -4.68 25.51
N TYR A 415 11.37 -5.88 25.76
CA TYR A 415 11.37 -6.51 27.07
C TYR A 415 12.79 -6.53 27.65
N PRO A 416 12.93 -6.43 29.00
CA PRO A 416 14.24 -6.45 29.66
C PRO A 416 15.08 -7.69 29.38
N GLU A 417 14.42 -8.80 28.98
CA GLU A 417 15.07 -10.07 28.60
C GLU A 417 15.81 -10.01 27.27
N ALA A 418 15.51 -9.00 26.43
CA ALA A 418 16.20 -8.83 25.16
C ALA A 418 17.67 -8.47 25.37
N ASN A 419 18.58 -9.13 24.67
CA ASN A 419 20.00 -8.81 24.68
C ASN A 419 20.27 -7.38 24.20
N SER A 420 19.44 -6.87 23.29
CA SER A 420 19.52 -5.52 22.73
C SER A 420 18.91 -4.44 23.64
N PHE A 421 18.22 -4.79 24.72
CA PHE A 421 17.43 -3.86 25.54
C PHE A 421 18.20 -2.61 25.96
N GLY A 422 19.42 -2.78 26.46
CA GLY A 422 20.25 -1.67 26.96
C GLY A 422 20.72 -0.66 25.89
N SER A 423 20.54 -0.98 24.61
CA SER A 423 20.96 -0.13 23.48
C SER A 423 19.79 0.55 22.74
N LEU A 424 18.56 0.29 23.16
CA LEU A 424 17.37 0.81 22.49
C LEU A 424 17.03 2.23 22.95
N PRO A 425 16.56 3.09 22.03
CA PRO A 425 15.98 4.37 22.40
C PRO A 425 14.56 4.15 22.94
N PHE A 426 14.31 4.55 24.19
CA PHE A 426 13.00 4.44 24.82
C PHE A 426 12.31 5.78 24.94
N THR A 427 10.97 5.78 24.80
CA THR A 427 10.13 6.97 25.03
C THR A 427 9.94 7.28 26.52
N GLY A 428 10.40 6.40 27.41
CA GLY A 428 10.23 6.52 28.87
C GLY A 428 8.90 5.94 29.41
N GLY A 429 8.04 5.43 28.54
CA GLY A 429 6.75 4.82 28.91
C GLY A 429 6.79 3.30 28.94
N ARG A 430 5.89 2.70 29.75
CA ARG A 430 5.58 1.27 29.65
C ARG A 430 4.85 1.00 28.35
N GLY A 431 5.20 -0.11 27.72
CA GLY A 431 4.56 -0.60 26.53
C GLY A 431 3.21 -1.26 26.81
N TRP A 432 2.72 -2.05 25.85
CA TRP A 432 1.48 -2.79 26.02
C TRP A 432 1.59 -3.76 27.21
N ASN A 433 0.56 -3.77 28.02
CA ASN A 433 0.63 -4.35 29.37
C ASN A 433 0.24 -5.85 29.40
N TRP A 434 0.71 -6.62 28.47
CA TRP A 434 0.41 -8.05 28.41
C TRP A 434 1.00 -8.84 29.58
N LEU A 435 2.31 -8.66 29.86
CA LEU A 435 3.01 -9.23 30.99
C LEU A 435 3.51 -8.15 31.97
N ASN A 436 3.08 -6.90 31.80
CA ASN A 436 3.47 -5.74 32.60
C ASN A 436 4.99 -5.48 32.62
N GLN A 437 5.72 -5.82 31.57
CA GLN A 437 7.19 -5.80 31.55
C GLN A 437 7.77 -4.98 30.39
N SER A 438 7.00 -4.75 29.31
CA SER A 438 7.50 -4.08 28.14
C SER A 438 7.66 -2.57 28.30
N TYR A 439 8.50 -1.98 27.44
CA TYR A 439 8.74 -0.54 27.34
C TYR A 439 8.61 -0.09 25.88
N TYR A 440 8.01 1.07 25.65
CA TYR A 440 7.89 1.62 24.31
C TYR A 440 9.25 2.09 23.77
N VAL A 441 9.60 1.58 22.61
CA VAL A 441 10.74 2.02 21.81
C VAL A 441 10.36 3.30 21.07
N ASP A 442 11.25 4.26 21.00
CA ASP A 442 11.15 5.38 20.07
C ASP A 442 11.45 4.89 18.66
N GLN A 443 10.40 4.44 17.96
CA GLN A 443 10.50 3.88 16.59
C GLN A 443 11.15 4.87 15.61
N ARG A 444 10.90 6.16 15.79
CA ARG A 444 11.46 7.19 14.92
C ARG A 444 12.97 7.34 15.11
N ALA A 445 13.44 7.37 16.35
CA ALA A 445 14.87 7.45 16.66
C ALA A 445 15.59 6.15 16.27
N ASP A 446 14.98 4.99 16.53
CA ASP A 446 15.52 3.67 16.18
C ASP A 446 15.68 3.48 14.66
N LEU A 447 14.70 3.96 13.90
CA LEU A 447 14.75 3.98 12.44
C LEU A 447 15.74 5.02 11.92
N GLY A 448 15.73 6.22 12.51
CA GLY A 448 16.60 7.33 12.12
C GLY A 448 18.08 7.04 12.32
N SER A 449 18.44 6.26 13.33
CA SER A 449 19.82 5.77 13.53
C SER A 449 20.20 4.60 12.62
N GLY A 450 19.25 4.00 11.91
CA GLY A 450 19.45 2.78 11.14
C GLY A 450 19.52 1.49 11.97
N ALA A 451 19.35 1.56 13.29
CA ALA A 451 19.54 0.41 14.17
C ALA A 451 18.51 -0.71 13.93
N VAL A 452 17.22 -0.38 13.75
CA VAL A 452 16.21 -1.37 13.39
C VAL A 452 16.50 -2.04 12.03
N ILE A 453 16.96 -1.26 11.05
CA ILE A 453 17.34 -1.77 9.72
C ILE A 453 18.49 -2.76 9.87
N LYS A 454 19.51 -2.42 10.69
CA LYS A 454 20.62 -3.31 10.97
C LYS A 454 20.16 -4.62 11.61
N ARG A 455 19.24 -4.61 12.57
CA ARG A 455 18.73 -5.85 13.18
C ARG A 455 18.07 -6.78 12.15
N PHE A 456 17.30 -6.23 11.20
CA PHE A 456 16.75 -7.02 10.09
C PHE A 456 17.84 -7.53 9.13
N GLN A 457 18.87 -6.72 8.88
CA GLN A 457 20.02 -7.17 8.08
C GLN A 457 20.79 -8.29 8.77
N ASP A 458 20.96 -8.24 10.10
CA ASP A 458 21.62 -9.30 10.87
C ASP A 458 20.83 -10.62 10.79
N LEU A 459 19.48 -10.56 10.84
CA LEU A 459 18.65 -11.75 10.61
C LEU A 459 18.83 -12.30 9.19
N ARG A 460 18.88 -11.44 8.17
CA ARG A 460 19.11 -11.85 6.78
C ARG A 460 20.53 -12.44 6.59
N ASN A 461 21.51 -11.91 7.29
CA ASN A 461 22.89 -12.42 7.26
C ASN A 461 23.01 -13.80 7.95
N GLN A 462 22.29 -14.01 9.05
CA GLN A 462 22.23 -15.30 9.73
C GLN A 462 21.54 -16.38 8.88
N PHE A 463 20.47 -15.99 8.17
CA PHE A 463 19.71 -16.87 7.27
C PHE A 463 19.63 -16.28 5.86
N PRO A 464 20.71 -16.42 5.05
CA PRO A 464 20.79 -15.81 3.72
C PRO A 464 19.74 -16.37 2.76
N LEU A 465 19.12 -15.49 1.97
CA LEU A 465 18.10 -15.87 0.98
C LEU A 465 18.62 -16.89 -0.05
N ALA A 466 19.90 -16.82 -0.40
CA ALA A 466 20.53 -17.78 -1.31
C ALA A 466 20.58 -19.21 -0.74
N THR A 467 20.65 -19.35 0.58
CA THR A 467 20.67 -20.65 1.26
C THR A 467 19.26 -21.10 1.67
N TYR A 468 18.43 -20.17 2.08
CA TYR A 468 17.07 -20.41 2.58
C TYR A 468 16.04 -19.61 1.76
N PRO A 469 15.79 -19.95 0.48
CA PRO A 469 14.95 -19.16 -0.42
C PRO A 469 13.47 -19.14 0.00
N ASN A 470 13.05 -20.03 0.84
CA ASN A 470 11.71 -20.09 1.42
C ASN A 470 11.57 -19.31 2.74
N PHE A 471 12.67 -18.85 3.38
CA PHE A 471 12.64 -17.94 4.51
C PHE A 471 12.77 -16.50 4.03
N ARG A 472 11.65 -15.88 3.67
CA ARG A 472 11.66 -14.60 2.96
C ARG A 472 10.56 -13.61 3.36
N TRP A 473 9.79 -13.90 4.42
CA TRP A 473 8.68 -13.06 4.84
C TRP A 473 8.90 -12.49 6.25
N ILE A 474 8.53 -11.24 6.46
CA ILE A 474 8.51 -10.57 7.76
C ILE A 474 7.11 -10.04 8.02
N TYR A 475 6.55 -10.39 9.15
CA TYR A 475 5.34 -9.76 9.66
C TYR A 475 5.71 -8.79 10.78
N ILE A 476 5.33 -7.53 10.63
CA ILE A 476 5.53 -6.48 11.63
C ILE A 476 4.22 -6.25 12.37
N ASP A 477 4.24 -6.54 13.66
CA ASP A 477 3.15 -6.31 14.60
C ASP A 477 3.21 -4.90 15.19
N VAL A 478 2.05 -4.32 15.49
CA VAL A 478 1.89 -3.07 16.25
C VAL A 478 2.83 -1.94 15.78
N TYR A 479 2.81 -1.57 14.50
CA TYR A 479 3.62 -0.47 14.01
C TYR A 479 2.87 0.87 14.06
N TYR A 480 3.29 1.80 14.90
CA TYR A 480 2.65 3.11 15.04
C TYR A 480 3.21 4.17 14.08
N GLY A 481 4.43 4.00 13.59
CA GLY A 481 5.03 4.93 12.64
C GLY A 481 4.24 5.05 11.35
N SER A 482 4.17 6.25 10.80
CA SER A 482 3.49 6.57 9.55
C SER A 482 4.33 7.51 8.69
N GLY A 483 3.90 7.78 7.47
CA GLY A 483 4.64 8.61 6.54
C GLY A 483 6.06 8.07 6.29
N TRP A 484 7.07 8.92 6.40
CA TRP A 484 8.47 8.55 6.19
C TRP A 484 8.91 7.31 6.99
N GLN A 485 8.43 7.15 8.23
CA GLN A 485 8.82 6.00 9.05
C GLN A 485 8.40 4.67 8.42
N ALA A 486 7.14 4.55 8.01
CA ALA A 486 6.64 3.34 7.35
C ALA A 486 7.28 3.13 5.97
N GLU A 487 7.40 4.21 5.17
CA GLU A 487 7.98 4.16 3.83
C GLU A 487 9.44 3.72 3.88
N ARG A 488 10.26 4.31 4.76
CA ARG A 488 11.67 3.94 4.87
C ARG A 488 11.86 2.50 5.32
N LEU A 489 11.19 2.08 6.40
CA LEU A 489 11.34 0.72 6.90
C LEU A 489 10.88 -0.31 5.85
N GLY A 490 9.72 -0.07 5.23
CA GLY A 490 9.19 -0.94 4.18
C GLY A 490 10.13 -1.08 2.99
N ARG A 491 10.66 0.04 2.51
CA ARG A 491 11.62 0.08 1.41
C ARG A 491 12.90 -0.70 1.73
N GLU A 492 13.48 -0.48 2.89
CA GLU A 492 14.73 -1.15 3.28
C GLU A 492 14.52 -2.66 3.45
N LEU A 493 13.38 -3.10 4.00
CA LEU A 493 13.05 -4.52 4.08
C LEU A 493 12.91 -5.16 2.69
N ASN A 494 12.19 -4.51 1.77
CA ASN A 494 12.07 -5.01 0.39
C ASN A 494 13.44 -5.06 -0.34
N LYS A 495 14.33 -4.08 -0.13
CA LYS A 495 15.71 -4.11 -0.66
C LYS A 495 16.50 -5.32 -0.16
N MET A 496 16.27 -5.77 1.07
CA MET A 496 16.87 -6.98 1.63
C MET A 496 16.22 -8.28 1.11
N GLY A 497 15.20 -8.18 0.26
CA GLY A 497 14.45 -9.33 -0.26
C GLY A 497 13.41 -9.88 0.72
N TRP A 498 13.00 -9.10 1.72
CA TRP A 498 11.90 -9.46 2.60
C TRP A 498 10.55 -9.09 1.96
N GLU A 499 9.66 -10.06 1.84
CA GLU A 499 8.24 -9.83 1.67
C GLU A 499 7.66 -9.35 2.98
N MET A 500 6.67 -8.46 2.94
CA MET A 500 6.13 -7.86 4.15
C MET A 500 4.68 -8.22 4.41
N GLY A 501 4.39 -8.47 5.68
CA GLY A 501 3.06 -8.44 6.26
C GLY A 501 2.99 -7.43 7.39
N SER A 502 1.80 -6.96 7.70
CA SER A 502 1.52 -6.01 8.78
C SER A 502 0.27 -6.38 9.56
N GLU A 503 0.16 -5.90 10.78
CA GLU A 503 -1.07 -6.07 11.55
C GLU A 503 -2.22 -5.29 10.90
N TRP A 504 -1.99 -4.01 10.58
CA TRP A 504 -2.97 -3.11 9.99
C TRP A 504 -2.68 -2.89 8.51
N ALA A 505 -3.72 -2.89 7.69
CA ALA A 505 -3.60 -2.81 6.25
C ALA A 505 -3.09 -1.45 5.73
N ASP A 506 -3.29 -0.37 6.49
CA ASP A 506 -2.84 0.98 6.14
C ASP A 506 -1.35 1.23 6.44
N ARG A 507 -0.76 0.41 7.33
CA ARG A 507 0.68 0.49 7.59
C ARG A 507 1.45 -0.30 6.56
N PHE A 508 2.53 0.29 6.06
CA PHE A 508 3.32 -0.29 4.97
C PHE A 508 2.51 -0.61 3.69
N GLU A 509 1.37 0.08 3.47
CA GLU A 509 0.48 -0.23 2.35
C GLU A 509 1.24 -0.37 1.03
N ARG A 510 2.22 0.50 0.77
CA ARG A 510 3.04 0.47 -0.45
C ARG A 510 3.92 -0.79 -0.54
N TYR A 511 4.36 -1.36 0.57
CA TYR A 511 5.36 -2.45 0.63
C TYR A 511 4.82 -3.78 1.13
N SER A 512 3.70 -3.76 1.84
CA SER A 512 3.07 -4.96 2.40
C SER A 512 2.22 -5.69 1.36
N THR A 513 2.35 -7.02 1.30
CA THR A 513 1.49 -7.89 0.48
C THR A 513 0.41 -8.59 1.28
N TRP A 514 0.39 -8.43 2.60
CA TRP A 514 -0.54 -9.13 3.48
C TRP A 514 -0.80 -8.34 4.76
N SER A 515 -2.03 -8.43 5.29
CA SER A 515 -2.38 -7.84 6.58
C SER A 515 -3.15 -8.84 7.44
N HIS A 516 -2.74 -8.94 8.71
CA HIS A 516 -3.35 -9.85 9.67
C HIS A 516 -4.85 -9.56 9.84
N TRP A 517 -5.18 -8.32 10.16
CA TRP A 517 -6.56 -7.96 10.45
C TRP A 517 -7.49 -8.06 9.25
N SER A 518 -6.96 -7.96 8.03
CA SER A 518 -7.74 -8.19 6.81
C SER A 518 -8.12 -9.66 6.63
N ASN A 519 -7.27 -10.57 7.11
CA ASN A 519 -7.36 -12.00 6.83
C ASN A 519 -7.91 -12.83 8.00
N ASP A 520 -8.08 -12.24 9.17
CA ASP A 520 -8.59 -12.93 10.37
C ASP A 520 -9.96 -12.40 10.77
N GLU A 521 -11.01 -13.23 10.67
CA GLU A 521 -12.38 -12.83 11.02
C GLU A 521 -12.56 -12.54 12.50
N ASN A 522 -11.77 -13.17 13.35
CA ASN A 522 -11.90 -13.11 14.80
C ASN A 522 -11.02 -12.04 15.43
N TYR A 523 -10.09 -11.46 14.66
CA TYR A 523 -9.12 -10.50 15.16
C TYR A 523 -9.32 -9.12 14.54
N GLY A 524 -8.76 -8.08 15.20
CA GLY A 524 -8.86 -6.70 14.73
C GLY A 524 -10.21 -6.04 14.98
N GLY A 525 -11.15 -6.78 15.53
CA GLY A 525 -12.50 -6.27 15.85
C GLY A 525 -13.23 -5.73 14.63
N ALA A 526 -14.27 -5.01 14.95
CA ALA A 526 -15.29 -4.56 14.03
C ALA A 526 -14.82 -3.54 12.98
N THR A 527 -13.71 -2.88 13.13
CA THR A 527 -13.46 -1.62 12.42
C THR A 527 -12.20 -1.60 11.58
N ASN A 528 -11.39 -2.65 11.61
CA ASN A 528 -10.06 -2.65 10.98
C ASN A 528 -9.81 -3.87 10.09
N LYS A 529 -10.81 -4.29 9.33
CA LYS A 529 -10.75 -5.50 8.48
C LYS A 529 -10.07 -5.27 7.11
N GLY A 530 -9.16 -4.34 7.01
CA GLY A 530 -8.43 -4.09 5.79
C GLY A 530 -8.84 -2.81 5.08
N LEU A 531 -8.27 -2.59 3.91
CA LEU A 531 -8.51 -1.39 3.12
C LEU A 531 -9.91 -1.42 2.50
N ASN A 532 -10.61 -0.31 2.60
CA ASN A 532 -11.96 -0.11 2.07
C ASN A 532 -11.95 0.89 0.90
N SER A 533 -11.14 0.59 -0.11
CA SER A 533 -11.02 1.40 -1.31
C SER A 533 -11.15 0.53 -2.56
N ASP A 534 -12.18 0.78 -3.35
CA ASP A 534 -12.38 0.10 -4.63
C ASP A 534 -11.32 0.54 -5.67
N VAL A 535 -10.89 1.80 -5.62
CA VAL A 535 -9.87 2.34 -6.52
C VAL A 535 -8.53 1.63 -6.28
N ILE A 536 -8.12 1.51 -5.01
CA ILE A 536 -6.85 0.85 -4.67
C ILE A 536 -6.95 -0.65 -4.94
N ARG A 537 -8.06 -1.29 -4.58
CA ARG A 537 -8.28 -2.69 -4.86
C ARG A 537 -8.27 -3.00 -6.36
N PHE A 538 -8.83 -2.13 -7.19
CA PHE A 538 -8.78 -2.28 -8.66
C PHE A 538 -7.34 -2.42 -9.15
N VAL A 539 -6.42 -1.61 -8.61
CA VAL A 539 -4.99 -1.65 -8.98
C VAL A 539 -4.29 -2.88 -8.43
N ASP A 540 -4.48 -3.18 -7.15
CA ASP A 540 -3.60 -4.06 -6.37
C ASP A 540 -4.22 -5.40 -5.99
N ASN A 541 -5.43 -5.75 -6.45
CA ASN A 541 -6.12 -6.98 -6.03
C ASN A 541 -5.30 -8.26 -6.21
N SER A 542 -4.53 -8.35 -7.30
CA SER A 542 -3.67 -9.51 -7.57
C SER A 542 -2.40 -9.53 -6.73
N ASN A 543 -2.00 -8.38 -6.17
CA ASN A 543 -0.69 -8.18 -5.57
C ASN A 543 -0.70 -8.30 -4.04
N LYS A 544 -1.87 -8.12 -3.41
CA LYS A 544 -1.98 -7.96 -1.96
C LYS A 544 -3.21 -8.66 -1.38
N ASP A 545 -3.12 -9.00 -0.09
CA ASP A 545 -4.19 -9.55 0.76
C ASP A 545 -4.49 -8.58 1.91
N ASN A 546 -4.82 -7.34 1.57
CA ASN A 546 -5.03 -6.24 2.53
C ASN A 546 -6.49 -5.75 2.56
N TRP A 547 -7.44 -6.54 2.05
CA TRP A 547 -8.75 -6.05 1.66
C TRP A 547 -9.86 -6.36 2.65
N ASN A 548 -10.80 -5.45 2.76
CA ASN A 548 -12.10 -5.72 3.34
C ASN A 548 -12.83 -6.84 2.57
N PRO A 549 -13.74 -7.56 3.22
CA PRO A 549 -14.61 -8.51 2.54
C PRO A 549 -15.33 -7.88 1.35
N ASN A 550 -15.39 -8.60 0.24
CA ASN A 550 -16.08 -8.20 -0.99
C ASN A 550 -16.96 -9.35 -1.49
N VAL A 551 -18.18 -9.03 -1.93
CA VAL A 551 -19.16 -10.02 -2.36
C VAL A 551 -18.74 -10.82 -3.58
N VAL A 552 -17.91 -10.25 -4.46
CA VAL A 552 -17.44 -10.92 -5.69
C VAL A 552 -16.00 -11.40 -5.53
N LEU A 553 -15.11 -10.50 -5.18
CA LEU A 553 -13.66 -10.78 -5.10
C LEU A 553 -13.31 -11.64 -3.88
N GLY A 554 -14.15 -11.60 -2.83
CA GLY A 554 -13.88 -12.28 -1.58
C GLY A 554 -12.72 -11.66 -0.80
N TYR A 555 -12.14 -12.44 0.08
CA TYR A 555 -10.92 -12.13 0.83
C TYR A 555 -10.35 -13.44 1.36
N PRO A 556 -9.02 -13.64 1.42
CA PRO A 556 -8.43 -14.81 2.05
C PRO A 556 -8.73 -14.79 3.55
N GLN A 557 -8.81 -15.96 4.17
CA GLN A 557 -9.10 -16.09 5.59
C GLN A 557 -8.06 -16.98 6.26
N ILE A 558 -7.78 -16.66 7.53
CA ILE A 558 -7.03 -17.51 8.43
C ILE A 558 -8.04 -18.28 9.27
N VAL A 559 -7.89 -19.59 9.32
CA VAL A 559 -8.55 -20.46 10.29
C VAL A 559 -7.46 -21.21 11.02
N GLU A 560 -7.60 -21.36 12.32
CA GLU A 560 -6.56 -21.97 13.15
C GLU A 560 -6.31 -23.44 12.80
N PHE A 561 -5.06 -23.76 12.55
CA PHE A 561 -4.56 -25.11 12.41
C PHE A 561 -3.73 -25.51 13.65
N GLU A 562 -2.87 -24.63 14.10
CA GLU A 562 -1.95 -24.85 15.22
C GLU A 562 -2.50 -24.36 16.57
N GLY A 563 -3.67 -23.73 16.59
CA GLY A 563 -4.29 -23.25 17.82
C GLY A 563 -3.64 -22.00 18.43
N TRP A 564 -3.24 -21.06 17.59
CA TRP A 564 -2.55 -19.83 18.04
C TRP A 564 -3.40 -18.93 18.95
N THR A 565 -4.74 -19.05 18.89
CA THR A 565 -5.66 -18.40 19.85
C THR A 565 -6.14 -19.36 20.94
N GLY A 566 -5.62 -20.56 20.98
CA GLY A 566 -6.02 -21.61 21.93
C GLY A 566 -7.09 -22.56 21.39
N HIS A 567 -7.46 -22.44 20.12
CA HIS A 567 -8.43 -23.29 19.45
C HIS A 567 -7.81 -23.94 18.21
N GLN A 568 -8.21 -25.20 17.99
CA GLN A 568 -7.87 -25.92 16.76
C GLN A 568 -9.15 -26.53 16.19
N ASP A 569 -9.39 -26.30 14.92
CA ASP A 569 -10.41 -26.96 14.13
C ASP A 569 -9.87 -27.30 12.75
N GLN A 570 -9.20 -28.45 12.65
CA GLN A 570 -8.62 -28.90 11.38
C GLN A 570 -9.66 -29.07 10.28
N GLY A 571 -10.89 -29.45 10.64
CA GLY A 571 -11.98 -29.55 9.67
C GLY A 571 -12.39 -28.19 9.11
N ALA A 572 -12.50 -27.17 9.95
CA ALA A 572 -12.76 -25.79 9.51
C ALA A 572 -11.58 -25.22 8.72
N PHE A 573 -10.34 -25.50 9.13
CA PHE A 573 -9.14 -25.10 8.41
C PHE A 573 -9.13 -25.58 6.96
N TYR A 574 -9.32 -26.89 6.73
CA TYR A 574 -9.34 -27.44 5.37
C TYR A 574 -10.57 -26.97 4.57
N ARG A 575 -11.75 -26.89 5.19
CA ARG A 575 -12.94 -26.33 4.52
C ARG A 575 -12.69 -24.89 4.05
N ASN A 576 -12.07 -24.06 4.88
CA ASN A 576 -11.77 -22.68 4.52
C ASN A 576 -10.84 -22.58 3.29
N ILE A 577 -9.83 -23.43 3.20
CA ILE A 577 -8.91 -23.47 2.05
C ILE A 577 -9.71 -23.69 0.76
N TRP A 578 -10.57 -24.70 0.75
CA TRP A 578 -11.31 -25.08 -0.46
C TRP A 578 -12.53 -24.19 -0.71
N ALA A 579 -13.36 -23.93 0.29
CA ALA A 579 -14.59 -23.16 0.11
C ALA A 579 -14.34 -21.66 -0.11
N ASN A 580 -13.29 -21.10 0.49
CA ASN A 580 -13.06 -19.66 0.50
C ASN A 580 -11.75 -19.23 -0.17
N ASN A 581 -10.59 -19.72 0.30
CA ASN A 581 -9.31 -19.18 -0.12
C ASN A 581 -8.98 -19.48 -1.58
N LEU A 582 -9.21 -20.69 -2.04
CA LEU A 582 -8.90 -21.09 -3.41
C LEU A 582 -9.66 -20.26 -4.47
N PRO A 583 -10.98 -20.03 -4.37
CA PRO A 583 -11.70 -19.12 -5.27
C PRO A 583 -11.17 -17.68 -5.26
N VAL A 584 -10.80 -17.16 -4.09
CA VAL A 584 -10.22 -15.82 -3.99
C VAL A 584 -8.89 -15.74 -4.72
N LYS A 585 -8.01 -16.72 -4.49
CA LYS A 585 -6.70 -16.79 -5.13
C LYS A 585 -6.79 -17.06 -6.65
N PHE A 586 -7.82 -17.78 -7.09
CA PHE A 586 -8.11 -17.93 -8.52
C PHE A 586 -8.33 -16.57 -9.19
N LEU A 587 -9.09 -15.66 -8.58
CA LEU A 587 -9.28 -14.31 -9.11
C LEU A 587 -8.00 -13.46 -9.01
N GLN A 588 -7.21 -13.62 -7.95
CA GLN A 588 -5.95 -12.91 -7.78
C GLN A 588 -4.83 -13.36 -8.74
N ASN A 589 -4.99 -14.49 -9.42
CA ASN A 589 -4.05 -14.91 -10.48
C ASN A 589 -4.04 -13.98 -11.70
N SER A 590 -4.97 -13.04 -11.77
CA SER A 590 -5.04 -12.07 -12.86
C SER A 590 -5.47 -10.69 -12.34
N ARG A 591 -4.91 -9.64 -12.93
CA ARG A 591 -5.27 -8.26 -12.58
C ARG A 591 -6.66 -7.89 -13.09
N ILE A 592 -7.32 -7.01 -12.37
CA ILE A 592 -8.59 -6.42 -12.78
C ILE A 592 -8.33 -5.44 -13.93
N MET A 593 -9.11 -5.52 -15.00
CA MET A 593 -9.07 -4.61 -16.14
C MET A 593 -10.28 -3.69 -16.18
N ARG A 594 -11.45 -4.19 -15.68
CA ARG A 594 -12.69 -3.43 -15.69
C ARG A 594 -13.57 -3.81 -14.51
N GLN A 595 -14.22 -2.82 -13.95
CA GLN A 595 -15.24 -2.95 -12.91
C GLN A 595 -16.50 -2.21 -13.35
N GLU A 596 -17.63 -2.87 -13.24
CA GLU A 596 -18.95 -2.32 -13.56
C GLU A 596 -19.91 -2.58 -12.40
N SER A 597 -20.87 -1.69 -12.21
CA SER A 597 -21.95 -1.90 -11.26
C SER A 597 -23.28 -1.50 -11.90
N ALA A 598 -24.30 -2.30 -11.67
CA ALA A 598 -25.65 -2.05 -12.14
C ALA A 598 -26.68 -2.30 -11.04
N LYS A 599 -27.82 -1.63 -11.09
CA LYS A 599 -28.96 -1.98 -10.24
C LYS A 599 -29.55 -3.30 -10.73
N GLY A 600 -29.50 -4.29 -9.87
CA GLY A 600 -30.13 -5.58 -10.08
C GLY A 600 -31.57 -5.62 -9.58
N GLU A 601 -32.20 -6.78 -9.75
CA GLU A 601 -33.52 -7.06 -9.18
C GLU A 601 -33.49 -6.98 -7.65
N ASN A 602 -34.59 -6.63 -7.02
CA ASN A 602 -34.72 -6.54 -5.58
C ASN A 602 -33.83 -5.49 -4.87
N GLY A 603 -33.42 -4.44 -5.58
CA GLY A 603 -32.64 -3.33 -4.98
C GLY A 603 -31.17 -3.64 -4.68
N LYS A 604 -30.70 -4.85 -4.97
CA LYS A 604 -29.28 -5.20 -4.86
C LYS A 604 -28.47 -4.54 -5.98
N THR A 605 -27.21 -4.25 -5.70
CA THR A 605 -26.26 -3.82 -6.73
C THR A 605 -25.50 -5.04 -7.23
N VAL A 606 -25.46 -5.23 -8.54
CA VAL A 606 -24.63 -6.26 -9.20
C VAL A 606 -23.29 -5.63 -9.55
N TYR A 607 -22.22 -6.22 -9.05
CA TYR A 607 -20.85 -5.89 -9.44
C TYR A 607 -20.33 -6.93 -10.42
N THR A 608 -19.60 -6.47 -11.42
CA THR A 608 -18.95 -7.31 -12.42
C THR A 608 -17.51 -6.85 -12.59
N TYR A 609 -16.57 -7.79 -12.50
CA TYR A 609 -15.15 -7.55 -12.70
C TYR A 609 -14.67 -8.37 -13.90
N THR A 610 -13.95 -7.73 -14.81
CA THR A 610 -13.28 -8.38 -15.93
C THR A 610 -11.78 -8.38 -15.69
N PHE A 611 -11.16 -9.54 -15.84
CA PHE A 611 -9.75 -9.75 -15.56
C PHE A 611 -8.94 -9.87 -16.86
N ALA A 612 -7.63 -9.64 -16.76
CA ALA A 612 -6.72 -9.67 -17.91
C ALA A 612 -6.62 -11.04 -18.62
N ASN A 613 -6.91 -12.13 -17.91
CA ASN A 613 -6.97 -13.49 -18.48
C ASN A 613 -8.35 -13.85 -19.07
N GLY A 614 -9.26 -12.89 -19.19
CA GLY A 614 -10.61 -13.10 -19.70
C GLY A 614 -11.62 -13.61 -18.68
N THR A 615 -11.23 -13.86 -17.42
CA THR A 615 -12.18 -14.21 -16.35
C THR A 615 -13.17 -13.05 -16.14
N VAL A 616 -14.44 -13.39 -15.97
CA VAL A 616 -15.48 -12.46 -15.55
C VAL A 616 -16.07 -12.97 -14.25
N ALA A 617 -16.02 -12.15 -13.20
CA ALA A 617 -16.59 -12.45 -11.90
C ALA A 617 -17.72 -11.48 -11.58
N SER A 618 -18.87 -11.99 -11.15
CA SER A 618 -20.02 -11.17 -10.79
C SER A 618 -20.70 -11.64 -9.51
N GLY A 619 -21.45 -10.74 -8.86
CA GLY A 619 -22.24 -11.03 -7.69
C GLY A 619 -23.14 -9.85 -7.34
N ALA A 620 -24.26 -10.14 -6.67
CA ALA A 620 -25.27 -9.16 -6.28
C ALA A 620 -25.30 -8.96 -4.76
N THR A 621 -25.24 -7.72 -4.30
CA THR A 621 -25.31 -7.39 -2.88
C THR A 621 -26.09 -6.12 -2.60
N ALA A 622 -26.72 -6.07 -1.44
CA ALA A 622 -27.27 -4.84 -0.87
C ALA A 622 -26.18 -3.98 -0.19
N VAL A 623 -25.01 -4.54 0.02
CA VAL A 623 -23.86 -3.91 0.69
C VAL A 623 -22.93 -3.31 -0.35
N THR A 624 -22.39 -2.13 -0.12
CA THR A 624 -21.34 -1.53 -0.95
C THR A 624 -19.97 -2.01 -0.48
N ASN A 625 -19.01 -2.08 -1.40
CA ASN A 625 -17.60 -2.39 -1.05
C ASN A 625 -16.99 -1.39 -0.05
N GLN A 626 -17.59 -0.22 0.08
CA GLN A 626 -17.14 0.85 0.98
C GLN A 626 -17.87 0.85 2.33
N THR A 627 -18.77 -0.08 2.57
CA THR A 627 -19.43 -0.22 3.88
C THR A 627 -18.43 -0.85 4.87
N PRO A 628 -18.31 -0.31 6.11
CA PRO A 628 -17.39 -0.86 7.10
C PRO A 628 -17.61 -2.37 7.32
N ALA A 629 -16.55 -3.14 7.25
CA ALA A 629 -16.56 -4.61 7.20
C ALA A 629 -17.35 -5.27 8.32
N THR A 630 -17.38 -4.64 9.50
CA THR A 630 -18.06 -5.19 10.69
C THR A 630 -19.55 -5.27 10.63
N GLN A 631 -20.14 -4.39 9.84
CA GLN A 631 -21.61 -4.39 9.73
C GLN A 631 -22.10 -5.47 8.77
N VAL A 632 -21.17 -6.14 8.05
CA VAL A 632 -21.59 -6.85 6.84
C VAL A 632 -20.91 -8.19 6.58
N ALA A 633 -19.97 -8.66 7.39
CA ALA A 633 -19.28 -9.93 7.11
C ALA A 633 -20.25 -11.12 6.92
N GLY A 634 -21.26 -11.23 7.77
CA GLY A 634 -22.30 -12.25 7.63
C GLY A 634 -23.19 -12.04 6.40
N ALA A 635 -23.56 -10.81 6.09
CA ALA A 635 -24.36 -10.48 4.91
C ALA A 635 -23.57 -10.70 3.60
N ILE A 636 -22.29 -10.36 3.59
CA ILE A 636 -21.41 -10.63 2.44
C ILE A 636 -21.28 -12.12 2.21
N LYS A 637 -21.05 -12.94 3.25
CA LYS A 637 -20.99 -14.41 3.11
C LYS A 637 -22.28 -14.97 2.50
N ALA A 638 -23.43 -14.53 3.00
CA ALA A 638 -24.73 -14.97 2.46
C ALA A 638 -24.93 -14.53 1.01
N ASP A 639 -24.54 -13.31 0.66
CA ASP A 639 -24.60 -12.81 -0.72
C ASP A 639 -23.62 -13.52 -1.64
N MET A 640 -22.41 -13.82 -1.19
CA MET A 640 -21.42 -14.61 -1.95
C MET A 640 -21.97 -16.00 -2.27
N SER A 641 -22.48 -16.71 -1.27
CA SER A 641 -23.04 -18.05 -1.43
C SER A 641 -24.25 -18.06 -2.38
N ALA A 642 -25.06 -16.99 -2.40
CA ALA A 642 -26.28 -16.94 -3.18
C ALA A 642 -26.09 -16.45 -4.61
N SER A 643 -25.13 -15.55 -4.86
CA SER A 643 -25.11 -14.75 -6.09
C SER A 643 -23.78 -14.75 -6.85
N ARG A 644 -22.67 -15.20 -6.25
CA ARG A 644 -21.35 -15.15 -6.86
C ARG A 644 -21.26 -16.11 -8.06
N GLN A 645 -20.72 -15.61 -9.18
CA GLN A 645 -20.48 -16.41 -10.37
C GLN A 645 -19.17 -16.03 -11.02
N PHE A 646 -18.36 -17.02 -11.42
CA PHE A 646 -17.17 -16.83 -12.24
C PHE A 646 -17.34 -17.54 -13.58
N VAL A 647 -16.99 -16.83 -14.65
CA VAL A 647 -16.94 -17.33 -16.02
C VAL A 647 -15.48 -17.26 -16.47
N TYR A 648 -14.96 -18.37 -16.97
CA TYR A 648 -13.61 -18.47 -17.52
C TYR A 648 -13.68 -19.25 -18.84
N ASP A 649 -13.06 -18.73 -19.90
CA ASP A 649 -13.08 -19.31 -21.23
C ASP A 649 -14.50 -19.68 -21.71
N GLY A 650 -15.47 -18.79 -21.46
CA GLY A 650 -16.87 -18.95 -21.82
C GLY A 650 -17.68 -19.94 -20.97
N ALA A 651 -17.06 -20.65 -20.03
CA ALA A 651 -17.72 -21.59 -19.14
C ALA A 651 -17.92 -21.02 -17.73
N THR A 652 -19.07 -21.32 -17.10
CA THR A 652 -19.26 -21.02 -15.67
C THR A 652 -18.43 -22.01 -14.85
N VAL A 653 -17.38 -21.49 -14.20
CA VAL A 653 -16.45 -22.30 -13.37
C VAL A 653 -16.72 -22.20 -11.88
N LEU A 654 -17.51 -21.19 -11.44
CA LEU A 654 -18.01 -21.10 -10.08
C LEU A 654 -19.41 -20.51 -10.07
N LYS A 655 -20.28 -21.05 -9.24
CA LYS A 655 -21.61 -20.49 -8.94
C LYS A 655 -21.96 -20.73 -7.46
N GLY A 656 -22.16 -19.64 -6.72
CA GLY A 656 -22.36 -19.72 -5.27
C GLY A 656 -21.10 -20.26 -4.58
N ASP A 657 -21.24 -21.41 -3.90
CA ASP A 657 -20.15 -22.11 -3.22
C ASP A 657 -19.54 -23.24 -4.04
N SER A 658 -20.20 -23.65 -5.13
CA SER A 658 -19.78 -24.78 -5.93
C SER A 658 -18.91 -24.34 -7.09
N TYR A 659 -17.85 -25.11 -7.37
CA TYR A 659 -16.96 -24.76 -8.45
C TYR A 659 -16.27 -25.96 -9.12
N LEU A 660 -15.77 -25.70 -10.34
CA LEU A 660 -14.82 -26.50 -11.08
C LEU A 660 -13.76 -25.55 -11.61
N LEU A 661 -12.72 -25.28 -10.79
CA LEU A 661 -11.73 -24.25 -11.10
C LEU A 661 -10.48 -24.83 -11.77
N PRO A 662 -10.10 -24.35 -12.98
CA PRO A 662 -8.82 -24.66 -13.57
C PRO A 662 -7.71 -23.94 -12.78
N TRP A 663 -6.67 -24.68 -12.36
CA TRP A 663 -5.60 -24.15 -11.57
C TRP A 663 -4.24 -24.48 -12.17
N ILE A 664 -3.42 -23.46 -12.34
CA ILE A 664 -2.02 -23.60 -12.75
C ILE A 664 -1.18 -22.98 -11.67
N ASP A 665 -0.47 -23.83 -10.94
CA ASP A 665 0.54 -23.41 -9.97
C ASP A 665 1.90 -23.88 -10.47
N ASN A 666 2.80 -22.94 -10.72
CA ASN A 666 4.19 -23.23 -11.12
C ASN A 666 5.05 -23.71 -9.94
N GLY A 667 4.45 -23.97 -8.76
CA GLY A 667 5.11 -24.39 -7.54
C GLY A 667 5.39 -25.90 -7.49
N ALA A 668 4.86 -26.56 -6.47
CA ALA A 668 5.29 -27.86 -5.98
C ALA A 668 5.23 -29.06 -6.94
N LYS A 669 4.42 -29.05 -7.98
CA LYS A 669 4.27 -30.21 -8.88
C LYS A 669 4.63 -29.89 -10.35
N GLY A 670 5.56 -28.99 -10.58
CA GLY A 670 6.10 -28.73 -11.91
C GLY A 670 5.13 -28.02 -12.84
N GLY A 671 4.17 -27.25 -12.30
CA GLY A 671 3.28 -26.41 -13.08
C GLY A 671 2.24 -27.16 -13.93
N ALA A 672 1.96 -28.44 -13.62
CA ALA A 672 0.93 -29.19 -14.32
C ALA A 672 -0.44 -28.56 -14.07
N PRO A 673 -1.27 -28.35 -15.11
CA PRO A 673 -2.65 -27.91 -14.95
C PRO A 673 -3.45 -28.89 -14.09
N ARG A 674 -4.27 -28.33 -13.18
CA ARG A 674 -5.16 -29.08 -12.31
C ARG A 674 -6.58 -28.58 -12.45
N LEU A 675 -7.52 -29.38 -12.03
CA LEU A 675 -8.92 -29.02 -12.00
C LEU A 675 -9.46 -29.34 -10.61
N TYR A 676 -9.79 -28.32 -9.85
CA TYR A 676 -10.32 -28.48 -8.50
C TYR A 676 -11.84 -28.39 -8.49
N TYR A 677 -12.47 -29.36 -7.84
CA TYR A 677 -13.92 -29.44 -7.69
C TYR A 677 -14.30 -29.26 -6.20
N TYR A 678 -15.33 -28.47 -5.96
CA TYR A 678 -15.96 -28.30 -4.65
C TYR A 678 -17.48 -28.14 -4.81
N ASN A 679 -18.24 -28.81 -3.93
CA ASN A 679 -19.70 -28.74 -3.90
C ASN A 679 -20.24 -28.87 -2.46
#